data_d94b231befa1f3b4f7d4eab77a8825eb
#
_entry.id   d94b231befa1f3b4f7d4eab77a8825eb
#
_cell.length_a   1.000
_cell.length_b   1.000
_cell.length_c   1.000
_cell.angle_alpha   90.00
_cell.angle_beta   90.00
_cell.angle_gamma   90.00
#
_symmetry.space_group_name_H-M   'P 1'
#
loop_
_entity.id
_entity.type
_entity.pdbx_description
1 polymer ?
#
loop_
_entity_poly.entity_id
_entity_poly.type
_entity_poly.pdbx_seq_one_letter_code
_entity_poly.pdbx_strand_id
1 'polypeptide(L)'
;MADFNKISKKWRKLWEEKGIFKVSEDNKKKKFYCLEMYPYPSEKLHVGHLRNYSIGDALARFKRMNGFNVLYPMGYDAFGLPAENAAIKHKVDPEKWTLNNIKAISDQQKAMGMSYDWSRKIQSCTPDYYKWNQWIFLKFLEKDLAYRKKSSVNWCPGCNTVLANEQVEQGKCWRCKSIVEQKDLEQWYFKITKYADELLKDIDTLKDWPERVKIMQKNWIGRSEGVEIDFPVKDSDEKISTFTTRADTVYGITYMVIAPEHPLVKKLTKGTEYEEKVNKFIEEVKKEEISERIDETKDKKGMFIGKYFINPFNREECPIYIADYAVMEYGTGAVMAVPTHDQRDFEFAKKYNLPLKVVITPKKKLLKEDEMTEAYVDEGILVNSAQFDGLDNKKAIEKISDFIEKKRLGKRTVNYRIRDWLISRQRYWGTPIPIVYCDKCGIVPVSEKDLPVLLPKDVKFEGKGNPLETSNNFVNCKCPKCGGKAKRETDTMDTFVDSSWYFLRYCSPKFNKAPFDKKAVEYWMPVDQYIGGIEHAILHLLYARFFTKALRDLGLCNINEPFTRLMTQGMVIKDGAKMSKSLGNVVDPADIIKDYGPDTARLFILFAALPEKELDWNDQGVKGAFKFLNRFYSLVEDNKEKISFNKFEIDMLNDKDKYVLSLMHHLIKNVTEQIEQFKFSLAISDIMQFVGQVGKYANENPNKEVFGELVKTSILVMSPFIPFVCEELWEMIRFKGFVSLAEWPQYDKSMINEKAESSEKMLDNVKKDIAYLLNLIKIEKPKKLTLFVSEKWKYRFFKELKKEIEKTRDIKSIMKTIIPKFKENSKIVSKLIPLIVKNPARIPLVILDQDTEFNVLQNSRKLFEDEFKCTVEIIKAEDSKEIKAKNAMPGKPAIVVE
;
A
#
# COMPACT_ATOMS: atom_id res chain seq x y z
N MET A 1 7.81 14.74 -35.83
CA MET A 1 7.52 14.06 -34.55
C MET A 1 8.71 13.20 -34.19
N ALA A 2 9.12 13.23 -32.92
CA ALA A 2 10.24 12.43 -32.46
C ALA A 2 9.89 10.94 -32.44
N ASP A 3 10.87 10.09 -32.78
CA ASP A 3 10.74 8.64 -32.67
C ASP A 3 11.16 8.19 -31.25
N PHE A 4 10.20 8.17 -30.31
CA PHE A 4 10.45 7.82 -28.91
C PHE A 4 10.92 6.37 -28.74
N ASN A 5 10.63 5.47 -29.66
CA ASN A 5 11.14 4.11 -29.64
C ASN A 5 12.62 4.05 -30.02
N LYS A 6 13.07 4.85 -30.98
CA LYS A 6 14.50 4.98 -31.34
C LYS A 6 15.27 5.62 -30.17
N ILE A 7 14.75 6.67 -29.58
CA ILE A 7 15.33 7.37 -28.41
C ILE A 7 15.50 6.38 -27.24
N SER A 8 14.44 5.65 -26.88
CA SER A 8 14.50 4.69 -25.78
C SER A 8 15.53 3.56 -25.99
N LYS A 9 15.64 3.04 -27.21
CA LYS A 9 16.64 2.01 -27.55
C LYS A 9 18.07 2.53 -27.41
N LYS A 10 18.35 3.78 -27.86
CA LYS A 10 19.64 4.45 -27.70
C LYS A 10 20.06 4.53 -26.23
N TRP A 11 19.20 5.12 -25.40
CA TRP A 11 19.53 5.41 -23.99
C TRP A 11 19.57 4.16 -23.14
N ARG A 12 18.68 3.19 -23.34
CA ARG A 12 18.74 1.90 -22.68
C ARG A 12 20.08 1.22 -22.89
N LYS A 13 20.58 1.19 -24.13
CA LYS A 13 21.88 0.61 -24.48
C LYS A 13 23.03 1.32 -23.73
N LEU A 14 23.02 2.65 -23.75
CA LEU A 14 24.03 3.45 -23.05
C LEU A 14 24.01 3.25 -21.53
N TRP A 15 22.83 3.18 -20.90
CA TRP A 15 22.71 2.90 -19.45
C TRP A 15 23.26 1.51 -19.10
N GLU A 16 22.96 0.50 -19.90
CA GLU A 16 23.45 -0.86 -19.68
C GLU A 16 24.98 -0.94 -19.85
N GLU A 17 25.54 -0.38 -20.92
CA GLU A 17 26.97 -0.36 -21.20
C GLU A 17 27.77 0.37 -20.12
N LYS A 18 27.28 1.48 -19.64
CA LYS A 18 27.95 2.29 -18.60
C LYS A 18 27.62 1.83 -17.18
N GLY A 19 26.59 0.98 -17.00
CA GLY A 19 26.19 0.47 -15.69
C GLY A 19 25.83 1.57 -14.68
N ILE A 20 25.17 2.64 -15.14
CA ILE A 20 24.96 3.86 -14.35
C ILE A 20 24.08 3.70 -13.10
N PHE A 21 23.35 2.59 -12.99
CA PHE A 21 22.50 2.27 -11.85
C PHE A 21 23.11 1.25 -10.90
N LYS A 22 24.33 0.76 -11.19
CA LYS A 22 25.06 -0.10 -10.26
C LYS A 22 25.46 0.65 -9.02
N VAL A 23 25.34 -0.02 -7.88
CA VAL A 23 25.61 0.60 -6.57
C VAL A 23 26.42 -0.35 -5.68
N SER A 24 27.27 0.24 -4.85
CA SER A 24 28.02 -0.46 -3.82
C SER A 24 27.85 0.29 -2.49
N GLU A 25 28.25 -0.34 -1.41
CA GLU A 25 28.27 0.26 -0.08
C GLU A 25 29.24 1.48 -0.08
N ASP A 26 28.70 2.67 0.20
CA ASP A 26 29.46 3.94 0.27
C ASP A 26 29.03 4.73 1.51
N ASN A 27 29.82 4.64 2.56
CA ASN A 27 29.55 5.31 3.85
C ASN A 27 29.62 6.85 3.78
N LYS A 28 30.09 7.44 2.66
CA LYS A 28 30.11 8.90 2.45
C LYS A 28 28.76 9.44 1.99
N LYS A 29 27.89 8.57 1.48
CA LYS A 29 26.56 8.93 0.99
C LYS A 29 25.47 8.36 1.90
N LYS A 30 24.40 9.11 2.11
CA LYS A 30 23.21 8.61 2.76
C LYS A 30 22.58 7.52 1.89
N LYS A 31 22.35 6.33 2.46
CA LYS A 31 21.73 5.23 1.73
C LYS A 31 20.23 5.45 1.52
N PHE A 32 19.68 4.90 0.46
CA PHE A 32 18.26 4.77 0.26
C PHE A 32 17.96 3.43 -0.42
N TYR A 33 17.23 2.56 0.25
CA TYR A 33 16.81 1.27 -0.30
C TYR A 33 15.34 1.36 -0.74
N CYS A 34 15.12 1.47 -2.04
CA CYS A 34 13.79 1.41 -2.67
C CYS A 34 13.54 -0.01 -3.15
N LEU A 35 12.40 -0.59 -2.81
CA LEU A 35 12.08 -1.96 -3.17
C LEU A 35 10.61 -2.09 -3.53
N GLU A 36 10.33 -2.84 -4.57
CA GLU A 36 8.99 -3.27 -4.97
C GLU A 36 8.84 -4.77 -4.73
N MET A 37 7.60 -5.20 -4.53
CA MET A 37 7.30 -6.63 -4.54
C MET A 37 7.67 -7.21 -5.91
N TYR A 38 8.54 -8.21 -5.91
CA TYR A 38 9.02 -8.82 -7.14
C TYR A 38 7.94 -9.73 -7.78
N PRO A 39 7.92 -9.85 -9.13
CA PRO A 39 6.84 -10.54 -9.82
C PRO A 39 6.95 -12.05 -9.77
N TYR A 40 5.78 -12.72 -9.84
CA TYR A 40 5.68 -14.14 -10.17
C TYR A 40 5.79 -14.33 -11.68
N PRO A 41 6.78 -15.07 -12.20
CA PRO A 41 6.99 -15.23 -13.64
C PRO A 41 6.10 -16.33 -14.26
N SER A 42 4.80 -16.29 -13.94
CA SER A 42 3.81 -17.19 -14.54
C SER A 42 3.41 -16.77 -15.95
N GLU A 43 3.43 -15.48 -16.23
CA GLU A 43 3.07 -14.84 -17.51
C GLU A 43 3.83 -13.52 -17.70
N LYS A 44 3.63 -12.84 -18.85
CA LYS A 44 4.17 -11.50 -19.13
C LYS A 44 3.56 -10.45 -18.19
N LEU A 45 4.24 -9.32 -18.05
CA LEU A 45 3.74 -8.18 -17.27
C LEU A 45 2.48 -7.58 -17.92
N HIS A 46 1.60 -7.06 -17.08
CA HIS A 46 0.44 -6.26 -17.45
C HIS A 46 0.55 -4.83 -16.88
N VAL A 47 -0.37 -3.93 -17.26
CA VAL A 47 -0.32 -2.51 -16.86
C VAL A 47 -0.31 -2.28 -15.33
N GLY A 48 -0.84 -3.20 -14.53
CA GLY A 48 -0.71 -3.12 -13.06
C GLY A 48 0.74 -3.21 -12.59
N HIS A 49 1.55 -4.05 -13.21
CA HIS A 49 2.99 -4.11 -12.96
C HIS A 49 3.70 -2.85 -13.46
N LEU A 50 3.34 -2.35 -14.65
CA LEU A 50 3.87 -1.08 -15.17
C LEU A 50 3.64 0.05 -14.15
N ARG A 51 2.45 0.10 -13.54
CA ARG A 51 2.13 1.10 -12.52
C ARG A 51 3.03 0.96 -11.30
N ASN A 52 3.11 -0.25 -10.73
CA ASN A 52 3.94 -0.51 -9.54
C ASN A 52 5.38 -0.06 -9.76
N TYR A 53 5.98 -0.54 -10.84
CA TYR A 53 7.40 -0.29 -11.14
C TYR A 53 7.68 1.17 -11.55
N SER A 54 6.73 1.84 -12.22
CA SER A 54 6.89 3.27 -12.54
C SER A 54 6.89 4.15 -11.30
N ILE A 55 6.09 3.80 -10.27
CA ILE A 55 6.04 4.51 -8.99
C ILE A 55 7.39 4.41 -8.27
N GLY A 56 7.92 3.19 -8.13
CA GLY A 56 9.21 2.95 -7.48
C GLY A 56 10.38 3.57 -8.24
N ASP A 57 10.38 3.45 -9.57
CA ASP A 57 11.44 4.01 -10.42
C ASP A 57 11.47 5.54 -10.36
N ALA A 58 10.33 6.22 -10.36
CA ALA A 58 10.27 7.66 -10.23
C ALA A 58 10.88 8.13 -8.89
N LEU A 59 10.55 7.47 -7.79
CA LEU A 59 11.14 7.76 -6.48
C LEU A 59 12.65 7.45 -6.44
N ALA A 60 13.06 6.29 -6.97
CA ALA A 60 14.47 5.89 -6.97
C ALA A 60 15.36 6.88 -7.76
N ARG A 61 14.89 7.35 -8.94
CA ARG A 61 15.55 8.38 -9.73
C ARG A 61 15.63 9.71 -8.97
N PHE A 62 14.52 10.17 -8.42
CA PHE A 62 14.47 11.38 -7.62
C PHE A 62 15.45 11.33 -6.43
N LYS A 63 15.49 10.24 -5.67
CA LYS A 63 16.43 10.07 -4.56
C LYS A 63 17.89 10.05 -5.02
N ARG A 64 18.18 9.43 -6.17
CA ARG A 64 19.53 9.41 -6.75
C ARG A 64 19.99 10.82 -7.14
N MET A 65 19.10 11.60 -7.77
CA MET A 65 19.37 13.01 -8.11
C MET A 65 19.54 13.90 -6.86
N ASN A 66 18.96 13.51 -5.73
CA ASN A 66 19.17 14.18 -4.43
C ASN A 66 20.44 13.67 -3.68
N GLY A 67 21.35 12.97 -4.37
CA GLY A 67 22.64 12.57 -3.84
C GLY A 67 22.65 11.33 -2.97
N PHE A 68 21.51 10.61 -2.82
CA PHE A 68 21.48 9.35 -2.09
C PHE A 68 22.21 8.23 -2.84
N ASN A 69 22.80 7.31 -2.08
CA ASN A 69 23.24 6.01 -2.58
C ASN A 69 22.02 5.07 -2.64
N VAL A 70 21.47 4.87 -3.83
CA VAL A 70 20.16 4.22 -4.01
C VAL A 70 20.31 2.77 -4.40
N LEU A 71 19.97 1.85 -3.49
CA LEU A 71 19.78 0.44 -3.82
C LEU A 71 18.36 0.25 -4.39
N TYR A 72 18.27 -0.11 -5.66
CA TYR A 72 17.00 -0.39 -6.35
C TYR A 72 17.16 -1.67 -7.19
N PRO A 73 16.97 -2.85 -6.56
CA PRO A 73 17.17 -4.14 -7.21
C PRO A 73 15.89 -4.71 -7.81
N MET A 74 16.02 -5.74 -8.65
CA MET A 74 14.89 -6.52 -9.16
C MET A 74 15.24 -8.00 -9.23
N GLY A 75 14.23 -8.85 -9.00
CA GLY A 75 14.33 -10.31 -9.10
C GLY A 75 12.96 -10.93 -9.40
N TYR A 76 12.87 -12.25 -9.20
CA TYR A 76 11.67 -13.00 -9.57
C TYR A 76 11.35 -14.04 -8.51
N ASP A 77 10.09 -14.00 -8.02
CA ASP A 77 9.52 -15.05 -7.18
C ASP A 77 9.09 -16.20 -8.07
N ALA A 78 10.00 -17.10 -8.30
CA ALA A 78 9.97 -17.98 -9.46
C ALA A 78 9.47 -19.40 -9.16
N PHE A 79 9.25 -19.73 -7.88
CA PHE A 79 8.63 -20.98 -7.45
C PHE A 79 7.10 -20.85 -7.27
N GLY A 80 6.45 -21.97 -7.03
CA GLY A 80 5.06 -22.06 -6.62
C GLY A 80 4.07 -22.41 -7.72
N LEU A 81 2.81 -22.56 -7.30
CA LEU A 81 1.67 -23.00 -8.10
C LEU A 81 1.45 -22.25 -9.42
N PRO A 82 1.63 -20.91 -9.50
CA PRO A 82 1.32 -20.20 -10.73
C PRO A 82 2.14 -20.68 -11.92
N ALA A 83 3.44 -20.85 -11.72
CA ALA A 83 4.36 -21.28 -12.76
C ALA A 83 4.17 -22.76 -13.10
N GLU A 84 3.99 -23.63 -12.08
CA GLU A 84 3.79 -25.06 -12.28
C GLU A 84 2.47 -25.33 -13.03
N ASN A 85 1.35 -24.72 -12.60
CA ASN A 85 0.08 -24.91 -13.25
C ASN A 85 0.06 -24.39 -14.70
N ALA A 86 0.72 -23.26 -14.98
CA ALA A 86 0.88 -22.75 -16.33
C ALA A 86 1.71 -23.72 -17.19
N ALA A 87 2.82 -24.23 -16.67
CA ALA A 87 3.67 -25.20 -17.37
C ALA A 87 2.92 -26.50 -17.68
N ILE A 88 2.18 -27.05 -16.73
CA ILE A 88 1.34 -28.25 -16.91
C ILE A 88 0.29 -27.99 -18.00
N LYS A 89 -0.42 -26.85 -17.93
CA LYS A 89 -1.44 -26.46 -18.92
C LYS A 89 -0.86 -26.39 -20.34
N HIS A 90 0.35 -25.87 -20.49
CA HIS A 90 1.03 -25.75 -21.77
C HIS A 90 1.88 -26.96 -22.14
N LYS A 91 1.91 -28.02 -21.32
CA LYS A 91 2.71 -29.25 -21.51
C LYS A 91 4.20 -28.95 -21.70
N VAL A 92 4.73 -28.03 -20.90
CA VAL A 92 6.13 -27.60 -20.90
C VAL A 92 6.71 -27.87 -19.52
N ASP A 93 8.02 -28.14 -19.44
CA ASP A 93 8.74 -28.26 -18.17
C ASP A 93 8.63 -26.94 -17.36
N PRO A 94 8.32 -26.99 -16.04
CA PRO A 94 8.18 -25.80 -15.20
C PRO A 94 9.42 -24.90 -15.14
N GLU A 95 10.62 -25.49 -15.09
CA GLU A 95 11.88 -24.75 -15.10
C GLU A 95 12.02 -23.94 -16.40
N LYS A 96 11.84 -24.62 -17.53
CA LYS A 96 11.94 -23.98 -18.86
C LYS A 96 10.88 -22.90 -19.06
N TRP A 97 9.64 -23.15 -18.63
CA TRP A 97 8.56 -22.18 -18.69
C TRP A 97 8.89 -20.92 -17.87
N THR A 98 9.32 -21.13 -16.64
CA THR A 98 9.65 -20.06 -15.70
C THR A 98 10.83 -19.22 -16.19
N LEU A 99 11.92 -19.83 -16.61
CA LEU A 99 13.09 -19.11 -17.10
C LEU A 99 12.80 -18.31 -18.38
N ASN A 100 11.97 -18.82 -19.28
CA ASN A 100 11.52 -18.08 -20.46
C ASN A 100 10.69 -16.84 -20.08
N ASN A 101 9.78 -16.98 -19.10
CA ASN A 101 8.99 -15.86 -18.62
C ASN A 101 9.86 -14.82 -17.88
N ILE A 102 10.81 -15.25 -17.06
CA ILE A 102 11.80 -14.35 -16.43
C ILE A 102 12.54 -13.52 -17.46
N LYS A 103 12.97 -14.14 -18.56
CA LYS A 103 13.63 -13.41 -19.66
C LYS A 103 12.69 -12.39 -20.28
N ALA A 104 11.47 -12.79 -20.62
CA ALA A 104 10.48 -11.91 -21.23
C ALA A 104 10.12 -10.72 -20.32
N ILE A 105 9.93 -10.98 -19.03
CA ILE A 105 9.64 -9.94 -18.04
C ILE A 105 10.83 -8.99 -17.88
N SER A 106 12.05 -9.53 -17.80
CA SER A 106 13.27 -8.71 -17.72
C SER A 106 13.40 -7.77 -18.93
N ASP A 107 13.13 -8.29 -20.13
CA ASP A 107 13.15 -7.50 -21.35
C ASP A 107 12.08 -6.41 -21.38
N GLN A 108 10.86 -6.71 -20.86
CA GLN A 108 9.80 -5.71 -20.68
C GLN A 108 10.19 -4.61 -19.67
N GLN A 109 10.74 -4.98 -18.51
CA GLN A 109 11.19 -4.03 -17.48
C GLN A 109 12.31 -3.12 -18.02
N LYS A 110 13.24 -3.66 -18.77
CA LYS A 110 14.28 -2.89 -19.46
C LYS A 110 13.70 -1.96 -20.52
N ALA A 111 12.71 -2.44 -21.29
CA ALA A 111 12.03 -1.63 -22.31
C ALA A 111 11.26 -0.46 -21.69
N MET A 112 10.69 -0.65 -20.48
CA MET A 112 10.02 0.39 -19.70
C MET A 112 11.00 1.40 -19.07
N GLY A 113 12.31 1.16 -19.16
CA GLY A 113 13.34 2.08 -18.65
C GLY A 113 13.52 2.07 -17.13
N MET A 114 13.28 0.93 -16.47
CA MET A 114 13.45 0.84 -15.01
C MET A 114 14.93 0.93 -14.63
N SER A 115 15.25 1.77 -13.65
CA SER A 115 16.62 2.08 -13.20
C SER A 115 17.15 1.08 -12.16
N TYR A 116 16.85 -0.22 -12.36
CA TYR A 116 17.30 -1.28 -11.45
C TYR A 116 18.81 -1.51 -11.53
N ASP A 117 19.41 -1.85 -10.42
CA ASP A 117 20.73 -2.47 -10.40
C ASP A 117 20.62 -3.94 -10.79
N TRP A 118 20.69 -4.21 -12.10
CA TRP A 118 20.60 -5.55 -12.67
C TRP A 118 21.73 -6.51 -12.22
N SER A 119 22.81 -6.00 -11.66
CA SER A 119 23.89 -6.83 -11.11
C SER A 119 23.48 -7.55 -9.82
N ARG A 120 22.40 -7.10 -9.19
CA ARG A 120 21.80 -7.67 -7.97
C ARG A 120 20.56 -8.53 -8.22
N LYS A 121 20.32 -8.92 -9.49
CA LYS A 121 19.18 -9.77 -9.84
C LYS A 121 19.24 -11.12 -9.12
N ILE A 122 18.10 -11.54 -8.55
CA ILE A 122 17.91 -12.87 -7.93
C ILE A 122 16.74 -13.60 -8.59
N GLN A 123 16.72 -14.93 -8.45
CA GLN A 123 15.68 -15.82 -8.95
C GLN A 123 15.45 -16.90 -7.89
N SER A 124 14.28 -16.96 -7.26
CA SER A 124 14.06 -17.87 -6.13
C SER A 124 14.16 -19.35 -6.51
N CYS A 125 13.91 -19.69 -7.78
CA CYS A 125 13.98 -21.08 -8.27
C CYS A 125 15.40 -21.60 -8.59
N THR A 126 16.43 -20.78 -8.45
CA THR A 126 17.80 -21.24 -8.72
C THR A 126 18.49 -21.83 -7.48
N PRO A 127 19.33 -22.87 -7.63
CA PRO A 127 19.97 -23.53 -6.50
C PRO A 127 20.82 -22.64 -5.60
N ASP A 128 21.40 -21.57 -6.15
CA ASP A 128 22.17 -20.57 -5.39
C ASP A 128 21.30 -19.68 -4.48
N TYR A 129 19.97 -19.62 -4.75
CA TYR A 129 19.01 -18.99 -3.89
C TYR A 129 18.35 -19.99 -2.94
N TYR A 130 17.67 -21.03 -3.45
CA TYR A 130 16.83 -21.87 -2.60
C TYR A 130 17.63 -22.77 -1.63
N LYS A 131 18.93 -22.99 -1.85
CA LYS A 131 19.77 -23.64 -0.83
C LYS A 131 19.71 -22.91 0.50
N TRP A 132 19.50 -21.58 0.48
CA TRP A 132 19.41 -20.78 1.68
C TRP A 132 18.06 -20.87 2.36
N ASN A 133 16.96 -21.11 1.63
CA ASN A 133 15.70 -21.50 2.22
C ASN A 133 15.85 -22.80 3.00
N GLN A 134 16.54 -23.78 2.40
CA GLN A 134 16.82 -25.06 3.06
C GLN A 134 17.69 -24.88 4.30
N TRP A 135 18.71 -24.06 4.20
CA TRP A 135 19.58 -23.74 5.33
C TRP A 135 18.83 -23.03 6.46
N ILE A 136 18.00 -22.05 6.14
CA ILE A 136 17.16 -21.35 7.13
C ILE A 136 16.17 -22.32 7.79
N PHE A 137 15.55 -23.21 7.01
CA PHE A 137 14.69 -24.26 7.56
C PHE A 137 15.45 -25.14 8.58
N LEU A 138 16.67 -25.57 8.28
CA LEU A 138 17.48 -26.34 9.22
C LEU A 138 17.78 -25.56 10.49
N LYS A 139 18.11 -24.27 10.37
CA LYS A 139 18.33 -23.40 11.55
C LYS A 139 17.06 -23.19 12.37
N PHE A 140 15.91 -23.08 11.71
CA PHE A 140 14.61 -23.01 12.40
C PHE A 140 14.30 -24.33 13.13
N LEU A 141 14.63 -25.48 12.50
CA LEU A 141 14.46 -26.77 13.13
C LEU A 141 15.35 -26.91 14.40
N GLU A 142 16.63 -26.51 14.31
CA GLU A 142 17.57 -26.51 15.45
C GLU A 142 17.08 -25.61 16.62
N LYS A 143 16.35 -24.53 16.32
CA LYS A 143 15.82 -23.57 17.31
C LYS A 143 14.37 -23.84 17.71
N ASP A 144 13.83 -25.00 17.36
CA ASP A 144 12.44 -25.35 17.66
C ASP A 144 11.43 -24.33 17.07
N LEU A 145 11.77 -23.72 15.92
CA LEU A 145 10.92 -22.83 15.13
C LEU A 145 10.26 -23.56 13.95
N ALA A 146 10.79 -24.72 13.56
CA ALA A 146 10.20 -25.61 12.58
C ALA A 146 9.85 -26.95 13.23
N TYR A 147 8.70 -27.52 12.92
CA TYR A 147 8.26 -28.80 13.47
C TYR A 147 7.25 -29.48 12.55
N ARG A 148 7.06 -30.80 12.75
CA ARG A 148 6.11 -31.62 12.00
C ARG A 148 5.02 -32.13 12.94
N LYS A 149 3.76 -32.05 12.52
CA LYS A 149 2.63 -32.67 13.23
C LYS A 149 1.56 -33.14 12.28
N LYS A 150 0.77 -34.12 12.73
CA LYS A 150 -0.49 -34.50 12.10
C LYS A 150 -1.58 -33.54 12.56
N SER A 151 -2.30 -32.95 11.63
CA SER A 151 -3.43 -32.06 11.93
C SER A 151 -4.39 -32.03 10.75
N SER A 152 -5.61 -31.63 11.01
CA SER A 152 -6.56 -31.23 9.95
C SER A 152 -6.02 -29.99 9.25
N VAL A 153 -5.93 -30.04 7.93
CA VAL A 153 -5.36 -28.99 7.08
C VAL A 153 -6.28 -28.65 5.94
N ASN A 154 -6.22 -27.41 5.51
CA ASN A 154 -6.96 -26.93 4.35
C ASN A 154 -6.40 -27.56 3.06
N TRP A 155 -7.20 -28.35 2.37
CA TRP A 155 -6.85 -28.98 1.11
C TRP A 155 -7.62 -28.35 -0.04
N CYS A 156 -6.92 -27.94 -1.07
CA CYS A 156 -7.53 -27.48 -2.30
C CYS A 156 -7.60 -28.60 -3.33
N PRO A 157 -8.78 -29.15 -3.67
CA PRO A 157 -8.89 -30.21 -4.67
C PRO A 157 -8.54 -29.74 -6.10
N GLY A 158 -8.82 -28.48 -6.42
CA GLY A 158 -8.49 -27.90 -7.71
C GLY A 158 -7.00 -27.66 -7.92
N CYS A 159 -6.27 -27.30 -6.86
CA CYS A 159 -4.82 -27.15 -6.88
C CYS A 159 -4.08 -28.44 -6.45
N ASN A 160 -4.77 -29.41 -5.89
CA ASN A 160 -4.23 -30.67 -5.39
C ASN A 160 -3.06 -30.49 -4.39
N THR A 161 -3.25 -29.62 -3.40
CA THR A 161 -2.24 -29.26 -2.40
C THR A 161 -2.90 -28.68 -1.15
N VAL A 162 -2.15 -28.67 -0.03
CA VAL A 162 -2.56 -27.97 1.19
C VAL A 162 -2.38 -26.47 1.04
N LEU A 163 -3.15 -25.72 1.81
CA LEU A 163 -3.12 -24.26 1.91
C LEU A 163 -2.86 -23.85 3.35
N ALA A 164 -2.08 -22.79 3.54
CA ALA A 164 -2.04 -22.09 4.82
C ALA A 164 -3.40 -21.39 5.07
N ASN A 165 -3.72 -21.08 6.32
CA ASN A 165 -4.99 -20.44 6.66
C ASN A 165 -5.19 -19.10 5.94
N GLU A 166 -4.11 -18.36 5.80
CA GLU A 166 -4.06 -17.07 5.10
C GLU A 166 -4.36 -17.19 3.59
N GLN A 167 -4.30 -18.40 3.04
CA GLN A 167 -4.55 -18.70 1.62
C GLN A 167 -5.98 -19.19 1.37
N VAL A 168 -6.84 -19.15 2.40
CA VAL A 168 -8.26 -19.47 2.30
C VAL A 168 -9.09 -18.20 2.47
N GLU A 169 -9.83 -17.83 1.43
CA GLU A 169 -10.69 -16.66 1.39
C GLU A 169 -12.16 -17.11 1.32
N GLN A 170 -12.93 -16.89 2.36
CA GLN A 170 -14.35 -17.28 2.42
C GLN A 170 -14.57 -18.77 2.04
N GLY A 171 -13.79 -19.68 2.63
CA GLY A 171 -13.87 -21.13 2.36
C GLY A 171 -13.32 -21.58 1.00
N LYS A 172 -12.77 -20.65 0.20
CA LYS A 172 -12.25 -20.93 -1.15
C LYS A 172 -10.75 -20.73 -1.23
N CYS A 173 -10.12 -21.49 -2.09
CA CYS A 173 -8.73 -21.31 -2.43
C CYS A 173 -8.50 -19.89 -3.01
N TRP A 174 -7.60 -19.12 -2.42
CA TRP A 174 -7.24 -17.78 -2.89
C TRP A 174 -6.87 -17.73 -4.38
N ARG A 175 -6.36 -18.86 -4.91
CA ARG A 175 -5.82 -18.98 -6.26
C ARG A 175 -6.84 -19.43 -7.30
N CYS A 176 -7.41 -20.66 -7.14
CA CYS A 176 -8.29 -21.26 -8.13
C CYS A 176 -9.78 -21.14 -7.80
N LYS A 177 -10.08 -20.55 -6.63
CA LYS A 177 -11.45 -20.34 -6.11
C LYS A 177 -12.26 -21.64 -5.92
N SER A 178 -11.62 -22.84 -5.99
CA SER A 178 -12.26 -24.09 -5.59
C SER A 178 -12.56 -24.10 -4.10
N ILE A 179 -13.64 -24.77 -3.70
CA ILE A 179 -13.99 -25.01 -2.31
C ILE A 179 -12.86 -25.80 -1.64
N VAL A 180 -12.48 -25.39 -0.44
CA VAL A 180 -11.41 -26.01 0.34
C VAL A 180 -11.97 -27.10 1.22
N GLU A 181 -11.34 -28.28 1.22
CA GLU A 181 -11.70 -29.44 2.03
C GLU A 181 -10.74 -29.55 3.24
N GLN A 182 -11.19 -30.22 4.31
CA GLN A 182 -10.32 -30.58 5.44
C GLN A 182 -9.74 -31.99 5.24
N LYS A 183 -8.42 -32.12 5.41
CA LYS A 183 -7.72 -33.42 5.37
C LYS A 183 -6.76 -33.58 6.54
N ASP A 184 -6.72 -34.75 7.16
CA ASP A 184 -5.76 -35.07 8.21
C ASP A 184 -4.45 -35.52 7.60
N LEU A 185 -3.42 -34.65 7.63
CA LEU A 185 -2.11 -34.89 7.05
C LEU A 185 -1.01 -34.54 8.04
N GLU A 186 0.13 -35.23 7.93
CA GLU A 186 1.36 -34.85 8.64
C GLU A 186 2.13 -33.82 7.81
N GLN A 187 2.30 -32.62 8.38
CA GLN A 187 2.82 -31.46 7.65
C GLN A 187 3.86 -30.70 8.48
N TRP A 188 4.70 -29.92 7.80
CA TRP A 188 5.68 -29.04 8.39
C TRP A 188 5.12 -27.63 8.63
N TYR A 189 5.51 -27.05 9.78
CA TYR A 189 5.06 -25.75 10.25
C TYR A 189 6.24 -24.89 10.71
N PHE A 190 6.11 -23.56 10.54
CA PHE A 190 6.93 -22.59 11.25
C PHE A 190 6.13 -21.98 12.41
N LYS A 191 6.77 -21.87 13.60
CA LYS A 191 6.15 -21.34 14.82
C LYS A 191 6.09 -19.82 14.80
N ILE A 192 5.31 -19.23 13.90
CA ILE A 192 5.06 -17.78 13.84
C ILE A 192 4.37 -17.30 15.13
N THR A 193 3.59 -18.14 15.79
CA THR A 193 2.91 -17.83 17.06
C THR A 193 3.88 -17.49 18.18
N LYS A 194 5.12 -18.01 18.16
CA LYS A 194 6.17 -17.67 19.12
C LYS A 194 6.55 -16.18 19.08
N TYR A 195 6.27 -15.50 17.96
CA TYR A 195 6.52 -14.08 17.75
C TYR A 195 5.25 -13.23 17.77
N ALA A 196 4.08 -13.81 18.10
CA ALA A 196 2.79 -13.13 18.00
C ALA A 196 2.74 -11.82 18.82
N ASP A 197 3.23 -11.85 20.07
CA ASP A 197 3.30 -10.65 20.93
C ASP A 197 4.22 -9.57 20.37
N GLU A 198 5.41 -9.96 19.92
CA GLU A 198 6.38 -9.02 19.35
C GLU A 198 5.88 -8.44 18.01
N LEU A 199 5.31 -9.28 17.15
CA LEU A 199 4.69 -8.84 15.91
C LEU A 199 3.57 -7.83 16.18
N LEU A 200 2.73 -8.08 17.19
CA LEU A 200 1.63 -7.19 17.55
C LEU A 200 2.13 -5.87 18.14
N LYS A 201 3.05 -5.93 19.12
CA LYS A 201 3.62 -4.76 19.78
C LYS A 201 4.34 -3.84 18.79
N ASP A 202 5.12 -4.42 17.90
CA ASP A 202 5.93 -3.65 16.96
C ASP A 202 5.12 -3.01 15.81
N ILE A 203 3.83 -3.37 15.64
CA ILE A 203 2.93 -2.65 14.71
C ILE A 203 2.89 -1.15 15.04
N ASP A 204 2.95 -0.78 16.31
CA ASP A 204 2.89 0.62 16.73
C ASP A 204 4.17 1.40 16.39
N THR A 205 5.26 0.71 16.08
CA THR A 205 6.51 1.31 15.58
C THR A 205 6.47 1.61 14.08
N LEU A 206 5.55 1.00 13.33
CA LEU A 206 5.39 1.13 11.88
C LEU A 206 4.62 2.42 11.52
N LYS A 207 5.21 3.59 11.84
CA LYS A 207 4.55 4.90 11.72
C LYS A 207 4.15 5.24 10.28
N ASP A 208 4.99 4.89 9.32
CA ASP A 208 4.82 5.21 7.89
C ASP A 208 4.20 4.04 7.09
N TRP A 209 3.45 3.17 7.77
CA TRP A 209 2.63 2.14 7.15
C TRP A 209 1.17 2.58 7.07
N PRO A 210 0.42 2.20 6.00
CA PRO A 210 -1.01 2.47 5.91
C PRO A 210 -1.77 1.89 7.10
N GLU A 211 -2.64 2.69 7.73
CA GLU A 211 -3.40 2.28 8.92
C GLU A 211 -4.23 1.02 8.65
N ARG A 212 -4.80 0.91 7.45
CA ARG A 212 -5.55 -0.28 7.03
C ARG A 212 -4.74 -1.56 7.13
N VAL A 213 -3.46 -1.54 6.72
CA VAL A 213 -2.57 -2.71 6.82
C VAL A 213 -2.30 -3.08 8.28
N LYS A 214 -2.05 -2.09 9.13
CA LYS A 214 -1.84 -2.30 10.58
C LYS A 214 -3.06 -2.93 11.23
N ILE A 215 -4.26 -2.43 10.93
CA ILE A 215 -5.52 -2.99 11.43
C ILE A 215 -5.72 -4.43 10.95
N MET A 216 -5.45 -4.71 9.67
CA MET A 216 -5.55 -6.07 9.12
C MET A 216 -4.63 -7.03 9.88
N GLN A 217 -3.37 -6.65 10.14
CA GLN A 217 -2.43 -7.47 10.90
C GLN A 217 -2.83 -7.63 12.37
N LYS A 218 -3.25 -6.55 13.06
CA LYS A 218 -3.76 -6.61 14.43
C LYS A 218 -4.93 -7.60 14.54
N ASN A 219 -5.89 -7.49 13.64
CA ASN A 219 -7.06 -8.37 13.61
C ASN A 219 -6.69 -9.82 13.28
N TRP A 220 -5.70 -10.05 12.41
CA TRP A 220 -5.25 -11.39 12.05
C TRP A 220 -4.49 -12.06 13.20
N ILE A 221 -3.60 -11.35 13.87
CA ILE A 221 -2.91 -11.84 15.06
C ILE A 221 -3.93 -12.13 16.16
N GLY A 222 -4.90 -11.23 16.38
CA GLY A 222 -6.09 -11.45 17.19
C GLY A 222 -5.76 -11.89 18.62
N ARG A 223 -5.01 -11.07 19.36
CA ARG A 223 -4.68 -11.31 20.74
C ARG A 223 -5.89 -11.13 21.64
N SER A 224 -6.22 -12.13 22.43
CA SER A 224 -7.32 -12.13 23.40
C SER A 224 -6.79 -12.51 24.78
N GLU A 225 -7.01 -11.65 25.76
CA GLU A 225 -6.74 -11.94 27.17
C GLU A 225 -8.02 -12.45 27.84
N GLY A 226 -7.90 -13.54 28.60
CA GLY A 226 -9.03 -14.13 29.28
C GLY A 226 -8.61 -15.19 30.29
N VAL A 227 -9.54 -16.07 30.59
CA VAL A 227 -9.32 -17.17 31.51
C VAL A 227 -9.66 -18.50 30.83
N GLU A 228 -8.81 -19.48 31.05
CA GLU A 228 -9.09 -20.89 30.72
C GLU A 228 -9.63 -21.53 31.99
N ILE A 229 -10.82 -22.16 31.91
CA ILE A 229 -11.57 -22.70 33.03
C ILE A 229 -11.80 -24.17 32.77
N ASP A 230 -11.58 -25.01 33.81
CA ASP A 230 -11.79 -26.43 33.77
C ASP A 230 -13.15 -26.80 34.37
N PHE A 231 -14.00 -27.47 33.60
CA PHE A 231 -15.33 -27.92 33.99
C PHE A 231 -15.32 -29.46 34.12
N PRO A 232 -15.51 -30.01 35.32
CA PRO A 232 -15.60 -31.46 35.53
C PRO A 232 -16.82 -32.06 34.82
N VAL A 233 -16.61 -33.16 34.10
CA VAL A 233 -17.70 -33.91 33.51
C VAL A 233 -18.35 -34.79 34.60
N LYS A 234 -19.65 -34.73 34.74
CA LYS A 234 -20.37 -35.53 35.73
C LYS A 234 -20.16 -37.03 35.47
N ASP A 235 -19.98 -37.81 36.55
CA ASP A 235 -19.75 -39.26 36.53
C ASP A 235 -18.58 -39.69 35.63
N SER A 236 -17.51 -38.86 35.59
CA SER A 236 -16.29 -39.12 34.83
C SER A 236 -15.08 -38.42 35.46
N ASP A 237 -13.88 -38.95 35.22
CA ASP A 237 -12.61 -38.30 35.58
C ASP A 237 -12.18 -37.23 34.59
N GLU A 238 -12.98 -37.01 33.51
CA GLU A 238 -12.72 -36.08 32.46
C GLU A 238 -13.12 -34.64 32.87
N LYS A 239 -12.41 -33.69 32.25
CA LYS A 239 -12.75 -32.26 32.35
C LYS A 239 -12.75 -31.62 30.96
N ILE A 240 -13.57 -30.61 30.79
CA ILE A 240 -13.65 -29.79 29.60
C ILE A 240 -13.02 -28.44 29.93
N SER A 241 -11.94 -28.08 29.27
CA SER A 241 -11.37 -26.74 29.41
C SER A 241 -11.96 -25.79 28.39
N THR A 242 -12.42 -24.60 28.81
CA THR A 242 -12.90 -23.54 27.93
C THR A 242 -12.13 -22.26 28.13
N PHE A 243 -11.97 -21.49 27.07
CA PHE A 243 -11.40 -20.14 27.16
C PHE A 243 -12.51 -19.10 27.00
N THR A 244 -12.50 -18.09 27.90
CA THR A 244 -13.41 -16.95 27.79
C THR A 244 -12.73 -15.63 28.12
N THR A 245 -13.10 -14.56 27.39
CA THR A 245 -12.78 -13.17 27.70
C THR A 245 -13.83 -12.54 28.62
N ARG A 246 -14.96 -13.26 28.84
CA ARG A 246 -16.13 -12.83 29.59
C ARG A 246 -16.26 -13.60 30.91
N ALA A 247 -15.22 -13.51 31.77
CA ALA A 247 -15.27 -14.13 33.09
C ALA A 247 -16.45 -13.64 33.95
N ASP A 248 -16.97 -12.43 33.68
CA ASP A 248 -18.13 -11.84 34.33
C ASP A 248 -19.42 -12.65 34.14
N THR A 249 -19.49 -13.57 33.17
CA THR A 249 -20.68 -14.33 32.82
C THR A 249 -20.69 -15.79 33.33
N VAL A 250 -19.63 -16.24 34.05
CA VAL A 250 -19.45 -17.67 34.41
C VAL A 250 -20.56 -18.26 35.29
N TYR A 251 -21.27 -17.45 36.04
CA TYR A 251 -22.43 -17.86 36.83
C TYR A 251 -23.69 -18.05 35.99
N GLY A 252 -23.71 -17.52 34.75
CA GLY A 252 -24.81 -17.60 33.80
C GLY A 252 -24.72 -18.77 32.82
N ILE A 253 -23.75 -19.64 32.99
CA ILE A 253 -23.56 -20.79 32.10
C ILE A 253 -24.68 -21.78 32.30
N THR A 254 -25.40 -22.14 31.23
CA THR A 254 -26.53 -23.08 31.28
C THR A 254 -26.30 -24.33 30.45
N TYR A 255 -25.34 -24.33 29.54
CA TYR A 255 -24.89 -25.49 28.77
C TYR A 255 -23.48 -25.32 28.27
N MET A 256 -22.89 -26.38 27.73
CA MET A 256 -21.58 -26.39 27.09
C MET A 256 -21.72 -26.86 25.67
N VAL A 257 -20.97 -26.23 24.76
CA VAL A 257 -20.84 -26.69 23.37
C VAL A 257 -19.43 -27.13 23.12
N ILE A 258 -19.28 -28.33 22.54
CA ILE A 258 -17.99 -28.87 22.14
C ILE A 258 -17.99 -29.04 20.61
N ALA A 259 -16.85 -28.75 19.98
CA ALA A 259 -16.68 -28.99 18.55
C ALA A 259 -16.91 -30.47 18.24
N PRO A 260 -17.66 -30.81 17.17
CA PRO A 260 -17.94 -32.23 16.83
C PRO A 260 -16.67 -33.07 16.66
N GLU A 261 -15.58 -32.45 16.24
CA GLU A 261 -14.27 -33.07 16.02
C GLU A 261 -13.43 -33.22 17.30
N HIS A 262 -13.87 -32.69 18.42
CA HIS A 262 -13.10 -32.71 19.67
C HIS A 262 -12.91 -34.15 20.18
N PRO A 263 -11.70 -34.55 20.60
CA PRO A 263 -11.41 -35.93 21.03
C PRO A 263 -12.32 -36.45 22.18
N LEU A 264 -12.70 -35.55 23.08
CA LEU A 264 -13.57 -35.89 24.21
C LEU A 264 -14.97 -36.38 23.76
N VAL A 265 -15.50 -35.89 22.62
CA VAL A 265 -16.82 -36.28 22.13
C VAL A 265 -16.89 -37.79 21.95
N LYS A 266 -15.96 -38.38 21.21
CA LYS A 266 -15.89 -39.82 20.99
C LYS A 266 -15.65 -40.57 22.30
N LYS A 267 -14.80 -40.02 23.22
CA LYS A 267 -14.51 -40.65 24.50
C LYS A 267 -15.75 -40.72 25.41
N LEU A 268 -16.49 -39.61 25.46
CA LEU A 268 -17.67 -39.48 26.32
C LEU A 268 -18.90 -40.25 25.79
N THR A 269 -18.99 -40.49 24.49
CA THR A 269 -20.16 -41.14 23.86
C THR A 269 -19.94 -42.62 23.58
N LYS A 270 -18.70 -43.12 23.66
CA LYS A 270 -18.39 -44.55 23.37
C LYS A 270 -19.17 -45.50 24.26
N GLY A 271 -19.87 -46.43 23.64
CA GLY A 271 -20.69 -47.44 24.34
C GLY A 271 -22.00 -46.87 24.91
N THR A 272 -22.39 -45.65 24.62
CA THR A 272 -23.68 -45.07 25.02
C THR A 272 -24.70 -45.15 23.86
N GLU A 273 -25.98 -44.97 24.18
CA GLU A 273 -27.08 -44.88 23.18
C GLU A 273 -26.92 -43.68 22.23
N TYR A 274 -26.04 -42.72 22.53
CA TYR A 274 -25.78 -41.53 21.74
C TYR A 274 -24.66 -41.72 20.70
N GLU A 275 -23.86 -42.77 20.80
CA GLU A 275 -22.67 -42.99 19.97
C GLU A 275 -22.96 -42.93 18.48
N GLU A 276 -23.99 -43.68 18.02
CA GLU A 276 -24.32 -43.75 16.61
C GLU A 276 -24.85 -42.40 16.06
N LYS A 277 -25.73 -41.73 16.82
CA LYS A 277 -26.29 -40.42 16.46
C LYS A 277 -25.21 -39.35 16.41
N VAL A 278 -24.29 -39.34 17.37
CA VAL A 278 -23.15 -38.40 17.44
C VAL A 278 -22.22 -38.63 16.26
N ASN A 279 -21.84 -39.85 15.95
CA ASN A 279 -21.00 -40.13 14.80
C ASN A 279 -21.65 -39.70 13.48
N LYS A 280 -22.96 -39.88 13.32
CA LYS A 280 -23.68 -39.39 12.14
C LYS A 280 -23.64 -37.85 12.05
N PHE A 281 -23.87 -37.13 13.15
CA PHE A 281 -23.81 -35.68 13.20
C PHE A 281 -22.40 -35.17 12.88
N ILE A 282 -21.35 -35.81 13.41
CA ILE A 282 -19.96 -35.48 13.09
C ILE A 282 -19.69 -35.59 11.57
N GLU A 283 -20.15 -36.63 10.92
CA GLU A 283 -19.97 -36.84 9.47
C GLU A 283 -20.81 -35.85 8.63
N GLU A 284 -21.93 -35.37 9.13
CA GLU A 284 -22.73 -34.31 8.50
C GLU A 284 -22.02 -32.97 8.59
N VAL A 285 -21.55 -32.57 9.78
CA VAL A 285 -20.87 -31.30 10.01
C VAL A 285 -19.52 -31.21 9.31
N LYS A 286 -18.80 -32.34 9.17
CA LYS A 286 -17.54 -32.38 8.40
C LYS A 286 -17.69 -32.00 6.92
N LYS A 287 -18.89 -32.11 6.38
CA LYS A 287 -19.20 -31.74 4.99
C LYS A 287 -19.50 -30.24 4.84
N GLU A 288 -19.77 -29.55 5.94
CA GLU A 288 -20.05 -28.12 5.96
C GLU A 288 -18.74 -27.32 5.98
N GLU A 289 -18.70 -26.20 5.26
CA GLU A 289 -17.54 -25.31 5.29
C GLU A 289 -17.41 -24.62 6.66
N ILE A 290 -16.17 -24.45 7.15
CA ILE A 290 -15.93 -23.73 8.41
C ILE A 290 -16.48 -22.30 8.36
N SER A 291 -16.37 -21.63 7.22
CA SER A 291 -16.95 -20.30 6.98
C SER A 291 -18.47 -20.28 7.13
N GLU A 292 -19.15 -21.33 6.67
CA GLU A 292 -20.59 -21.46 6.83
C GLU A 292 -20.97 -21.82 8.26
N ARG A 293 -20.14 -22.60 8.96
CA ARG A 293 -20.37 -23.00 10.36
C ARG A 293 -20.29 -21.79 11.30
N ILE A 294 -19.37 -20.85 11.06
CA ILE A 294 -19.18 -19.65 11.89
C ILE A 294 -20.03 -18.45 11.44
N ASP A 295 -20.80 -18.56 10.35
CA ASP A 295 -21.67 -17.49 9.88
C ASP A 295 -22.79 -17.26 10.91
N GLU A 296 -22.82 -16.05 11.49
CA GLU A 296 -23.79 -15.67 12.54
C GLU A 296 -25.22 -15.66 12.04
N THR A 297 -25.46 -15.51 10.75
CA THR A 297 -26.81 -15.46 10.15
C THR A 297 -27.41 -16.84 9.87
N LYS A 298 -26.59 -17.91 9.94
CA LYS A 298 -27.02 -19.28 9.68
C LYS A 298 -27.72 -19.90 10.90
N ASP A 299 -28.82 -20.64 10.68
CA ASP A 299 -29.50 -21.44 11.72
C ASP A 299 -28.57 -22.50 12.29
N LYS A 300 -28.30 -22.44 13.60
CA LYS A 300 -27.31 -23.29 14.28
C LYS A 300 -27.90 -24.69 14.54
N LYS A 301 -27.11 -25.72 14.24
CA LYS A 301 -27.45 -27.13 14.49
C LYS A 301 -26.63 -27.68 15.64
N GLY A 302 -27.24 -28.43 16.48
CA GLY A 302 -26.57 -29.12 17.58
C GLY A 302 -27.26 -30.33 18.07
N MET A 303 -26.60 -31.10 18.92
CA MET A 303 -27.11 -32.31 19.48
C MET A 303 -26.60 -32.56 20.88
N PHE A 304 -27.48 -32.93 21.81
CA PHE A 304 -27.13 -33.41 23.16
C PHE A 304 -26.36 -34.73 23.07
N ILE A 305 -25.28 -34.87 23.83
CA ILE A 305 -24.41 -36.06 23.79
C ILE A 305 -24.68 -37.03 24.95
N GLY A 306 -25.76 -36.82 25.72
CA GLY A 306 -26.13 -37.68 26.85
C GLY A 306 -25.23 -37.46 28.09
N LYS A 307 -24.49 -36.38 28.19
CA LYS A 307 -23.57 -36.10 29.30
C LYS A 307 -23.80 -34.70 29.86
N TYR A 308 -23.44 -34.54 31.13
CA TYR A 308 -23.52 -33.27 31.86
C TYR A 308 -22.14 -32.89 32.41
N PHE A 309 -21.91 -31.62 32.66
CA PHE A 309 -20.78 -31.11 33.43
C PHE A 309 -21.29 -30.38 34.68
N ILE A 310 -20.44 -30.24 35.65
CA ILE A 310 -20.70 -29.46 36.89
C ILE A 310 -20.09 -28.08 36.73
N ASN A 311 -20.94 -27.03 36.81
CA ASN A 311 -20.45 -25.67 36.85
C ASN A 311 -19.73 -25.42 38.21
N PRO A 312 -18.40 -25.16 38.24
CA PRO A 312 -17.66 -25.05 39.49
C PRO A 312 -18.01 -23.82 40.33
N PHE A 313 -18.74 -22.86 39.74
CA PHE A 313 -19.10 -21.58 40.40
C PHE A 313 -20.36 -21.68 41.22
N ASN A 314 -21.37 -22.44 40.75
CA ASN A 314 -22.70 -22.55 41.39
C ASN A 314 -23.13 -23.99 41.67
N ARG A 315 -22.34 -25.00 41.29
CA ARG A 315 -22.59 -26.45 41.41
C ARG A 315 -23.77 -26.96 40.60
N GLU A 316 -24.26 -26.19 39.65
CA GLU A 316 -25.34 -26.66 38.75
C GLU A 316 -24.84 -27.68 37.76
N GLU A 317 -25.70 -28.65 37.45
CA GLU A 317 -25.48 -29.64 36.41
C GLU A 317 -26.01 -29.09 35.09
N CYS A 318 -25.15 -28.96 34.08
CA CYS A 318 -25.48 -28.41 32.79
C CYS A 318 -25.21 -29.40 31.67
N PRO A 319 -26.07 -29.50 30.64
CA PRO A 319 -25.89 -30.45 29.54
C PRO A 319 -24.77 -30.09 28.59
N ILE A 320 -24.16 -31.15 27.99
CA ILE A 320 -23.11 -31.01 26.99
C ILE A 320 -23.69 -31.25 25.62
N TYR A 321 -23.52 -30.30 24.70
CA TYR A 321 -23.92 -30.37 23.31
C TYR A 321 -22.69 -30.42 22.39
N ILE A 322 -22.85 -31.01 21.22
CA ILE A 322 -22.02 -30.73 20.06
C ILE A 322 -22.79 -29.82 19.13
N ALA A 323 -22.16 -28.86 18.48
CA ALA A 323 -22.82 -27.97 17.54
C ALA A 323 -21.91 -27.61 16.38
N ASP A 324 -22.52 -27.30 15.23
CA ASP A 324 -21.82 -26.94 14.00
C ASP A 324 -20.95 -25.68 14.13
N TYR A 325 -21.37 -24.70 14.93
CA TYR A 325 -20.64 -23.43 15.12
C TYR A 325 -19.43 -23.51 16.06
N ALA A 326 -19.29 -24.59 16.83
CA ALA A 326 -18.07 -24.80 17.61
C ALA A 326 -16.98 -25.45 16.74
N VAL A 327 -15.81 -24.85 16.72
CA VAL A 327 -14.70 -25.29 15.87
C VAL A 327 -13.44 -25.53 16.68
N MET A 328 -12.68 -26.57 16.31
CA MET A 328 -11.43 -26.93 17.03
C MET A 328 -10.32 -25.88 16.89
N GLU A 329 -10.43 -25.05 15.86
CA GLU A 329 -9.45 -24.01 15.52
C GLU A 329 -9.52 -22.79 16.43
N TYR A 330 -10.55 -22.68 17.27
CA TYR A 330 -10.69 -21.54 18.19
C TYR A 330 -10.69 -21.98 19.66
N GLY A 331 -9.79 -21.40 20.45
CA GLY A 331 -9.66 -21.69 21.89
C GLY A 331 -9.31 -23.16 22.15
N THR A 332 -10.11 -23.81 22.97
CA THR A 332 -9.96 -25.21 23.38
C THR A 332 -10.83 -26.16 22.53
N GLY A 333 -11.60 -25.69 21.57
CA GLY A 333 -12.62 -26.45 20.86
C GLY A 333 -13.89 -26.67 21.68
N ALA A 334 -14.01 -26.00 22.83
CA ALA A 334 -15.18 -26.02 23.69
C ALA A 334 -15.58 -24.60 24.11
N VAL A 335 -16.86 -24.34 24.18
CA VAL A 335 -17.44 -23.03 24.51
C VAL A 335 -18.40 -23.17 25.68
N MET A 336 -18.18 -22.41 26.73
CA MET A 336 -19.18 -22.24 27.78
C MET A 336 -20.32 -21.33 27.26
N ALA A 337 -21.52 -21.80 27.22
CA ALA A 337 -22.63 -21.06 26.68
C ALA A 337 -23.39 -20.23 27.73
N VAL A 338 -23.58 -18.95 27.41
CA VAL A 338 -24.22 -17.96 28.29
C VAL A 338 -25.37 -17.26 27.56
N PRO A 339 -26.50 -17.91 27.37
CA PRO A 339 -27.56 -17.45 26.47
C PRO A 339 -28.07 -16.04 26.69
N THR A 340 -28.08 -15.59 27.95
CA THR A 340 -28.59 -14.25 28.28
C THR A 340 -27.61 -13.10 27.92
N HIS A 341 -26.34 -13.44 27.58
CA HIS A 341 -25.27 -12.46 27.36
C HIS A 341 -24.44 -12.72 26.07
N ASP A 342 -24.84 -13.70 25.26
CA ASP A 342 -24.34 -13.99 23.92
C ASP A 342 -25.49 -14.30 22.99
N GLN A 343 -25.64 -13.56 21.90
CA GLN A 343 -26.79 -13.66 21.00
C GLN A 343 -26.86 -15.03 20.30
N ARG A 344 -25.73 -15.58 19.90
CA ARG A 344 -25.63 -16.92 19.27
C ARG A 344 -26.08 -18.01 20.25
N ASP A 345 -25.63 -17.92 21.50
CA ASP A 345 -26.01 -18.85 22.55
C ASP A 345 -27.50 -18.71 22.91
N PHE A 346 -28.04 -17.47 22.85
CA PHE A 346 -29.47 -17.20 23.07
C PHE A 346 -30.35 -17.89 22.03
N GLU A 347 -30.03 -17.73 20.75
CA GLU A 347 -30.77 -18.36 19.65
C GLU A 347 -30.72 -19.88 19.74
N PHE A 348 -29.58 -20.46 20.06
CA PHE A 348 -29.41 -21.89 20.27
C PHE A 348 -30.21 -22.37 21.48
N ALA A 349 -30.17 -21.68 22.60
CA ALA A 349 -30.93 -22.02 23.80
C ALA A 349 -32.43 -21.98 23.55
N LYS A 350 -32.95 -20.98 22.84
CA LYS A 350 -34.37 -20.90 22.44
C LYS A 350 -34.78 -22.08 21.53
N LYS A 351 -33.93 -22.42 20.55
CA LYS A 351 -34.21 -23.55 19.63
C LYS A 351 -34.27 -24.89 20.31
N TYR A 352 -33.39 -25.12 21.30
CA TYR A 352 -33.30 -26.42 21.99
C TYR A 352 -33.97 -26.42 23.38
N ASN A 353 -34.74 -25.36 23.70
CA ASN A 353 -35.45 -25.20 24.97
C ASN A 353 -34.53 -25.33 26.20
N LEU A 354 -33.34 -24.70 26.13
CA LEU A 354 -32.37 -24.69 27.22
C LEU A 354 -32.64 -23.50 28.17
N PRO A 355 -32.28 -23.66 29.45
CA PRO A 355 -32.52 -22.60 30.43
C PRO A 355 -31.79 -21.31 30.13
N LEU A 356 -32.39 -20.19 30.44
CA LEU A 356 -31.79 -18.87 30.45
C LEU A 356 -31.46 -18.46 31.89
N LYS A 357 -30.36 -17.73 32.10
CA LYS A 357 -29.96 -17.25 33.44
C LYS A 357 -29.30 -15.88 33.33
N VAL A 358 -30.01 -14.85 33.79
CA VAL A 358 -29.51 -13.47 33.77
C VAL A 358 -28.47 -13.27 34.87
N VAL A 359 -27.23 -12.84 34.46
CA VAL A 359 -26.14 -12.51 35.41
C VAL A 359 -25.59 -11.11 35.23
N ILE A 360 -26.01 -10.39 34.18
CA ILE A 360 -25.74 -8.98 33.99
C ILE A 360 -27.04 -8.24 33.65
N THR A 361 -27.26 -7.10 34.28
CA THR A 361 -28.46 -6.28 34.07
C THR A 361 -28.10 -4.80 33.92
N PRO A 362 -28.87 -4.02 33.15
CA PRO A 362 -28.70 -2.58 33.13
C PRO A 362 -28.80 -1.96 34.54
N LYS A 363 -28.05 -0.87 34.82
CA LYS A 363 -28.01 -0.21 36.13
C LYS A 363 -29.38 0.24 36.68
N LYS A 364 -30.38 0.40 35.81
CA LYS A 364 -31.71 0.96 36.17
C LYS A 364 -32.88 -0.01 35.92
N LYS A 365 -32.67 -1.22 35.42
CA LYS A 365 -33.70 -2.15 35.02
C LYS A 365 -33.23 -3.58 35.28
N LEU A 366 -33.94 -4.34 36.10
CA LEU A 366 -33.68 -5.76 36.25
C LEU A 366 -34.26 -6.51 35.03
N LEU A 367 -33.46 -7.36 34.40
CA LEU A 367 -33.90 -8.21 33.31
C LEU A 367 -34.52 -9.49 33.88
N LYS A 368 -35.53 -10.01 33.17
CA LYS A 368 -36.15 -11.29 33.49
C LYS A 368 -36.05 -12.22 32.30
N GLU A 369 -35.69 -13.48 32.54
CA GLU A 369 -35.39 -14.47 31.54
C GLU A 369 -36.58 -14.78 30.60
N ASP A 370 -37.78 -14.75 31.13
CA ASP A 370 -39.06 -15.00 30.44
C ASP A 370 -39.49 -13.84 29.52
N GLU A 371 -39.01 -12.62 29.80
CA GLU A 371 -39.31 -11.42 29.01
C GLU A 371 -38.26 -11.18 27.88
N MET A 372 -37.16 -11.96 27.84
CA MET A 372 -36.08 -11.74 26.88
C MET A 372 -36.39 -12.25 25.47
N THR A 373 -36.27 -11.38 24.49
CA THR A 373 -36.37 -11.66 23.07
C THR A 373 -35.01 -11.71 22.33
N GLU A 374 -33.95 -11.17 22.97
CA GLU A 374 -32.57 -11.13 22.51
C GLU A 374 -31.62 -11.15 23.71
N ALA A 375 -30.34 -11.44 23.47
CA ALA A 375 -29.33 -11.42 24.52
C ALA A 375 -28.99 -9.96 24.92
N TYR A 376 -28.69 -9.74 26.18
CA TYR A 376 -28.17 -8.49 26.67
C TYR A 376 -26.62 -8.51 26.66
N VAL A 377 -26.02 -7.87 25.70
CA VAL A 377 -24.57 -7.88 25.47
C VAL A 377 -23.83 -6.63 25.98
N ASP A 378 -24.59 -5.61 26.40
CA ASP A 378 -24.07 -4.32 26.86
C ASP A 378 -23.46 -4.37 28.27
N GLU A 379 -22.89 -3.23 28.69
CA GLU A 379 -22.34 -3.04 30.04
C GLU A 379 -23.46 -2.94 31.09
N GLY A 380 -23.20 -3.53 32.26
CA GLY A 380 -24.17 -3.56 33.33
C GLY A 380 -23.56 -3.90 34.70
N ILE A 381 -24.43 -4.25 35.64
CA ILE A 381 -24.07 -4.73 36.96
C ILE A 381 -24.40 -6.22 37.10
N LEU A 382 -23.55 -6.94 37.84
CA LEU A 382 -23.74 -8.35 38.10
C LEU A 382 -24.93 -8.59 39.06
N VAL A 383 -25.70 -9.61 38.73
CA VAL A 383 -26.75 -10.21 39.54
C VAL A 383 -26.64 -11.72 39.48
N ASN A 384 -27.15 -12.47 40.42
CA ASN A 384 -27.12 -13.96 40.47
C ASN A 384 -25.70 -14.54 40.36
N SER A 385 -24.70 -13.77 40.78
CA SER A 385 -23.26 -14.06 40.70
C SER A 385 -22.58 -14.18 42.07
N ALA A 386 -23.35 -14.57 43.09
CA ALA A 386 -22.88 -14.76 44.47
C ALA A 386 -22.16 -13.52 45.03
N GLN A 387 -20.92 -13.68 45.53
CA GLN A 387 -20.16 -12.58 46.12
C GLN A 387 -19.78 -11.45 45.16
N PHE A 388 -20.09 -11.57 43.87
CA PHE A 388 -19.80 -10.57 42.87
C PHE A 388 -21.01 -9.72 42.45
N ASP A 389 -22.16 -9.99 43.06
CA ASP A 389 -23.39 -9.21 42.84
C ASP A 389 -23.18 -7.73 43.11
N GLY A 390 -23.79 -6.87 42.31
CA GLY A 390 -23.66 -5.41 42.38
C GLY A 390 -22.39 -4.81 41.80
N LEU A 391 -21.43 -5.61 41.37
CA LEU A 391 -20.22 -5.13 40.69
C LEU A 391 -20.56 -4.70 39.26
N ASP A 392 -19.87 -3.66 38.79
CA ASP A 392 -19.77 -3.34 37.37
C ASP A 392 -19.09 -4.49 36.63
N ASN A 393 -19.66 -4.95 35.51
CA ASN A 393 -19.18 -6.17 34.84
C ASN A 393 -17.73 -6.08 34.37
N LYS A 394 -17.22 -4.92 33.95
CA LYS A 394 -15.80 -4.76 33.59
C LYS A 394 -14.86 -4.98 34.79
N LYS A 395 -15.25 -4.45 35.97
CA LYS A 395 -14.52 -4.68 37.22
C LYS A 395 -14.65 -6.11 37.72
N ALA A 396 -15.76 -6.74 37.41
CA ALA A 396 -16.03 -8.13 37.80
C ALA A 396 -15.13 -9.12 37.05
N ILE A 397 -14.80 -8.86 35.78
CA ILE A 397 -13.88 -9.70 34.98
C ILE A 397 -12.57 -9.92 35.73
N GLU A 398 -11.93 -8.86 36.23
CA GLU A 398 -10.66 -9.00 36.97
C GLU A 398 -10.82 -9.77 38.28
N LYS A 399 -11.83 -9.40 39.09
CA LYS A 399 -12.07 -10.05 40.38
C LYS A 399 -12.44 -11.53 40.24
N ILE A 400 -13.23 -11.87 39.24
CA ILE A 400 -13.63 -13.27 38.98
C ILE A 400 -12.42 -14.03 38.44
N SER A 401 -11.59 -13.43 37.58
CA SER A 401 -10.35 -14.03 37.11
C SER A 401 -9.39 -14.34 38.27
N ASP A 402 -9.23 -13.40 39.25
CA ASP A 402 -8.45 -13.63 40.48
C ASP A 402 -9.02 -14.78 41.33
N PHE A 403 -10.37 -14.84 41.42
CA PHE A 403 -11.04 -15.90 42.14
C PHE A 403 -10.82 -17.27 41.48
N ILE A 404 -10.88 -17.33 40.14
CA ILE A 404 -10.64 -18.57 39.36
C ILE A 404 -9.24 -19.12 39.63
N GLU A 405 -8.21 -18.26 39.59
CA GLU A 405 -6.82 -18.68 39.90
C GLU A 405 -6.65 -19.09 41.37
N LYS A 406 -7.15 -18.28 42.31
CA LYS A 406 -7.08 -18.56 43.72
C LYS A 406 -7.75 -19.88 44.11
N LYS A 407 -8.86 -20.21 43.46
CA LYS A 407 -9.57 -21.47 43.70
C LYS A 407 -9.05 -22.64 42.87
N ARG A 408 -8.05 -22.41 42.01
CA ARG A 408 -7.49 -23.42 41.08
C ARG A 408 -8.55 -24.01 40.13
N LEU A 409 -9.53 -23.22 39.74
CA LEU A 409 -10.57 -23.59 38.76
C LEU A 409 -10.10 -23.37 37.32
N GLY A 410 -9.01 -22.67 37.13
CA GLY A 410 -8.41 -22.29 35.88
C GLY A 410 -7.24 -21.35 36.04
N LYS A 411 -6.84 -20.73 34.93
CA LYS A 411 -5.69 -19.79 34.87
C LYS A 411 -5.96 -18.67 33.89
N ARG A 412 -5.36 -17.50 34.09
CA ARG A 412 -5.27 -16.46 33.07
C ARG A 412 -4.46 -16.95 31.88
N THR A 413 -4.94 -16.68 30.70
CA THR A 413 -4.34 -17.16 29.46
C THR A 413 -4.47 -16.10 28.37
N VAL A 414 -3.44 -15.98 27.54
CA VAL A 414 -3.48 -15.19 26.32
C VAL A 414 -3.61 -16.14 25.15
N ASN A 415 -4.66 -15.96 24.36
CA ASN A 415 -4.88 -16.70 23.13
C ASN A 415 -4.67 -15.81 21.92
N TYR A 416 -4.20 -16.39 20.82
CA TYR A 416 -4.03 -15.75 19.54
C TYR A 416 -4.88 -16.44 18.49
N ARG A 417 -5.48 -15.64 17.58
CA ARG A 417 -6.20 -16.18 16.41
C ARG A 417 -5.23 -16.70 15.36
N ILE A 418 -4.06 -16.05 15.21
CA ILE A 418 -3.00 -16.51 14.33
C ILE A 418 -2.57 -17.94 14.68
N ARG A 419 -2.32 -18.75 13.66
CA ARG A 419 -1.84 -20.13 13.76
C ARG A 419 -0.41 -20.22 13.24
N ASP A 420 0.28 -21.30 13.60
CA ASP A 420 1.58 -21.59 13.03
C ASP A 420 1.50 -21.76 11.52
N TRP A 421 2.48 -21.23 10.82
CA TRP A 421 2.48 -21.18 9.37
C TRP A 421 2.76 -22.56 8.77
N LEU A 422 1.76 -23.14 8.10
CA LEU A 422 1.84 -24.40 7.37
C LEU A 422 2.66 -24.20 6.09
N ILE A 423 3.87 -24.75 6.04
CA ILE A 423 4.81 -24.55 4.93
C ILE A 423 4.83 -25.71 3.92
N SER A 424 4.36 -26.91 4.26
CA SER A 424 4.33 -28.06 3.35
C SER A 424 3.43 -27.85 2.15
N ARG A 425 3.92 -28.17 0.93
CA ARG A 425 3.17 -28.17 -0.31
C ARG A 425 3.47 -29.44 -1.10
N GLN A 426 2.43 -30.17 -1.54
CA GLN A 426 2.52 -31.37 -2.35
C GLN A 426 2.72 -30.99 -3.82
N ARG A 427 3.89 -30.36 -4.10
CA ARG A 427 4.21 -29.76 -5.39
C ARG A 427 5.66 -30.03 -5.78
N TYR A 428 5.88 -30.12 -7.08
CA TYR A 428 7.23 -30.25 -7.66
C TYR A 428 7.97 -28.90 -7.65
N TRP A 429 7.32 -27.83 -8.13
CA TRP A 429 7.97 -26.54 -8.38
C TRP A 429 7.99 -25.69 -7.10
N GLY A 430 8.92 -25.99 -6.21
CA GLY A 430 9.12 -25.35 -4.93
C GLY A 430 10.44 -25.76 -4.28
N THR A 431 10.86 -25.08 -3.22
CA THR A 431 12.05 -25.45 -2.46
C THR A 431 11.86 -26.80 -1.75
N PRO A 432 12.63 -27.86 -2.06
CA PRO A 432 12.51 -29.13 -1.34
C PRO A 432 12.83 -28.97 0.16
N ILE A 433 12.04 -29.59 1.03
CA ILE A 433 12.30 -29.63 2.46
C ILE A 433 13.48 -30.58 2.72
N PRO A 434 14.60 -30.14 3.38
CA PRO A 434 15.83 -30.91 3.47
C PRO A 434 15.79 -31.95 4.61
N ILE A 435 14.83 -32.87 4.55
CA ILE A 435 14.59 -33.91 5.57
C ILE A 435 14.63 -35.30 4.91
N VAL A 436 15.08 -36.26 5.71
CA VAL A 436 15.14 -37.69 5.35
C VAL A 436 14.47 -38.52 6.46
N TYR A 437 13.68 -39.49 6.08
CA TYR A 437 13.01 -40.46 6.97
C TYR A 437 13.77 -41.77 6.95
N CYS A 438 14.31 -42.17 8.08
CA CYS A 438 15.07 -43.43 8.28
C CYS A 438 14.38 -44.30 9.31
N ASP A 439 14.15 -45.58 9.00
CA ASP A 439 13.49 -46.52 9.93
C ASP A 439 14.27 -46.67 11.23
N LYS A 440 15.61 -46.56 11.18
CA LYS A 440 16.48 -46.66 12.37
C LYS A 440 16.64 -45.34 13.12
N CYS A 441 16.72 -44.21 12.41
CA CYS A 441 17.09 -42.91 13.01
C CYS A 441 15.94 -41.92 13.12
N GLY A 442 14.76 -42.26 12.57
CA GLY A 442 13.59 -41.36 12.56
C GLY A 442 13.75 -40.22 11.54
N ILE A 443 13.33 -39.03 11.92
CA ILE A 443 13.45 -37.79 11.13
C ILE A 443 14.89 -37.31 11.21
N VAL A 444 15.59 -37.22 10.07
CA VAL A 444 17.00 -36.81 10.00
C VAL A 444 17.16 -35.64 9.05
N PRO A 445 17.65 -34.47 9.51
CA PRO A 445 17.96 -33.36 8.63
C PRO A 445 19.13 -33.68 7.70
N VAL A 446 19.10 -33.15 6.49
CA VAL A 446 20.22 -33.20 5.55
C VAL A 446 21.35 -32.33 6.10
N SER A 447 22.60 -32.80 5.97
CA SER A 447 23.75 -32.01 6.41
C SER A 447 23.89 -30.70 5.62
N GLU A 448 24.25 -29.61 6.27
CA GLU A 448 24.44 -28.30 5.61
C GLU A 448 25.43 -28.34 4.43
N LYS A 449 26.47 -29.18 4.54
CA LYS A 449 27.49 -29.38 3.48
C LYS A 449 26.91 -30.05 2.22
N ASP A 450 25.78 -30.76 2.36
CA ASP A 450 25.13 -31.49 1.28
C ASP A 450 23.98 -30.67 0.64
N LEU A 451 23.78 -29.41 1.08
CA LEU A 451 22.86 -28.48 0.44
C LEU A 451 23.45 -27.87 -0.85
N PRO A 452 22.62 -27.63 -1.89
CA PRO A 452 21.17 -27.80 -1.90
C PRO A 452 20.71 -29.23 -2.23
N VAL A 453 19.57 -29.65 -1.65
CA VAL A 453 18.78 -30.76 -2.18
C VAL A 453 18.13 -30.29 -3.47
N LEU A 454 18.59 -30.80 -4.59
CA LEU A 454 18.16 -30.39 -5.92
C LEU A 454 16.82 -31.03 -6.31
N LEU A 455 16.02 -30.31 -7.09
CA LEU A 455 14.83 -30.85 -7.74
C LEU A 455 15.24 -31.89 -8.81
N PRO A 456 14.56 -33.05 -8.84
CA PRO A 456 14.84 -34.08 -9.85
C PRO A 456 14.25 -33.69 -11.19
N LYS A 457 14.86 -34.20 -12.29
CA LYS A 457 14.40 -33.96 -13.67
C LYS A 457 13.56 -35.11 -14.27
N ASP A 458 13.46 -36.24 -13.54
CA ASP A 458 12.78 -37.48 -13.96
C ASP A 458 11.34 -37.59 -13.39
N VAL A 459 10.73 -36.48 -13.02
CA VAL A 459 9.35 -36.43 -12.49
C VAL A 459 8.31 -36.60 -13.61
N LYS A 460 7.19 -37.23 -13.27
CA LYS A 460 6.02 -37.34 -14.14
C LYS A 460 4.85 -36.51 -13.58
N PHE A 461 4.25 -35.70 -14.44
CA PHE A 461 3.08 -34.90 -14.11
C PHE A 461 1.81 -35.67 -14.51
N GLU A 462 1.37 -36.60 -13.67
CA GLU A 462 0.20 -37.47 -13.94
C GLU A 462 -1.15 -36.84 -13.56
N GLY A 463 -1.12 -35.59 -13.04
CA GLY A 463 -2.32 -34.86 -12.64
C GLY A 463 -2.98 -35.35 -11.33
N LYS A 464 -2.37 -36.33 -10.67
CA LYS A 464 -2.81 -36.87 -9.36
C LYS A 464 -1.60 -37.06 -8.45
N GLY A 465 -1.77 -36.77 -7.16
CA GLY A 465 -0.71 -36.94 -6.15
C GLY A 465 0.41 -35.88 -6.24
N ASN A 466 1.46 -36.12 -5.46
CA ASN A 466 2.66 -35.27 -5.44
C ASN A 466 3.64 -35.71 -6.55
N PRO A 467 3.98 -34.84 -7.53
CA PRO A 467 4.86 -35.24 -8.62
C PRO A 467 6.24 -35.71 -8.16
N LEU A 468 6.79 -35.22 -7.04
CA LEU A 468 8.08 -35.63 -6.50
C LEU A 468 8.11 -37.11 -6.11
N GLU A 469 6.99 -37.68 -5.71
CA GLU A 469 6.87 -39.10 -5.37
C GLU A 469 7.10 -40.03 -6.57
N THR A 470 6.96 -39.51 -7.80
CA THR A 470 7.16 -40.28 -9.05
C THR A 470 8.65 -40.48 -9.36
N SER A 471 9.56 -39.73 -8.75
CA SER A 471 11.00 -39.85 -8.94
C SER A 471 11.62 -40.80 -7.92
N ASN A 472 11.84 -42.05 -8.31
CA ASN A 472 12.52 -43.03 -7.43
C ASN A 472 13.94 -42.62 -7.01
N ASN A 473 14.66 -41.90 -7.88
CA ASN A 473 16.01 -41.40 -7.61
C ASN A 473 16.02 -40.29 -6.57
N PHE A 474 14.93 -39.50 -6.49
CA PHE A 474 14.78 -38.43 -5.49
C PHE A 474 14.33 -39.02 -4.16
N VAL A 475 13.28 -39.86 -4.17
CA VAL A 475 12.66 -40.43 -2.96
C VAL A 475 13.63 -41.32 -2.21
N ASN A 476 14.29 -42.26 -2.89
CA ASN A 476 15.17 -43.21 -2.22
C ASN A 476 16.59 -42.64 -2.04
N CYS A 477 17.04 -42.59 -0.81
CA CYS A 477 18.35 -42.02 -0.48
C CYS A 477 19.04 -42.82 0.64
N LYS A 478 20.26 -42.40 0.98
CA LYS A 478 20.98 -42.90 2.18
C LYS A 478 20.73 -41.96 3.36
N CYS A 479 20.54 -42.56 4.53
CA CYS A 479 20.40 -41.77 5.76
C CYS A 479 21.71 -41.01 6.07
N PRO A 480 21.68 -39.69 6.26
CA PRO A 480 22.88 -38.90 6.59
C PRO A 480 23.55 -39.31 7.89
N LYS A 481 22.77 -39.91 8.82
CA LYS A 481 23.28 -40.30 10.17
C LYS A 481 23.88 -41.70 10.21
N CYS A 482 23.24 -42.71 9.61
CA CYS A 482 23.63 -44.11 9.71
C CYS A 482 24.05 -44.75 8.38
N GLY A 483 23.91 -44.06 7.24
CA GLY A 483 24.22 -44.58 5.89
C GLY A 483 23.23 -45.63 5.35
N GLY A 484 22.25 -46.07 6.15
CA GLY A 484 21.23 -47.04 5.75
C GLY A 484 20.23 -46.49 4.73
N LYS A 485 19.36 -47.38 4.21
CA LYS A 485 18.24 -46.96 3.31
C LYS A 485 17.33 -45.99 4.03
N ALA A 486 16.87 -44.98 3.34
CA ALA A 486 16.00 -43.95 3.83
C ALA A 486 15.16 -43.34 2.70
N LYS A 487 14.11 -42.60 3.07
CA LYS A 487 13.26 -41.86 2.11
C LYS A 487 13.39 -40.38 2.34
N ARG A 488 13.53 -39.61 1.24
CA ARG A 488 13.55 -38.15 1.29
C ARG A 488 12.13 -37.61 1.46
N GLU A 489 12.01 -36.46 2.14
CA GLU A 489 10.77 -35.68 2.16
C GLU A 489 10.40 -35.27 0.74
N THR A 490 9.12 -35.44 0.38
CA THR A 490 8.59 -35.10 -0.95
C THR A 490 7.77 -33.82 -0.99
N ASP A 491 7.45 -33.24 0.16
CA ASP A 491 6.86 -31.92 0.20
C ASP A 491 7.91 -30.84 -0.11
N THR A 492 7.47 -29.78 -0.78
CA THR A 492 8.24 -28.54 -0.95
C THR A 492 7.69 -27.45 -0.03
N MET A 493 8.48 -26.41 0.17
CA MET A 493 8.07 -25.27 0.98
C MET A 493 7.09 -24.37 0.23
N ASP A 494 6.21 -23.71 0.96
CA ASP A 494 5.39 -22.60 0.47
C ASP A 494 6.28 -21.52 -0.18
N THR A 495 5.85 -21.00 -1.34
CA THR A 495 6.59 -19.96 -2.07
C THR A 495 6.79 -18.68 -1.24
N PHE A 496 5.93 -18.42 -0.24
CA PHE A 496 6.15 -17.28 0.67
C PHE A 496 7.41 -17.41 1.54
N VAL A 497 7.98 -18.61 1.67
CA VAL A 497 9.31 -18.77 2.29
C VAL A 497 10.37 -18.08 1.46
N ASP A 498 10.29 -18.18 0.14
CA ASP A 498 11.20 -17.51 -0.79
C ASP A 498 11.16 -15.98 -0.62
N SER A 499 9.95 -15.41 -0.54
CA SER A 499 9.74 -13.97 -0.46
C SER A 499 9.89 -13.38 0.95
N SER A 500 10.03 -14.20 1.99
CA SER A 500 10.11 -13.70 3.36
C SER A 500 11.46 -13.10 3.77
N TRP A 501 12.49 -13.21 2.94
CA TRP A 501 13.84 -12.72 3.25
C TRP A 501 14.62 -12.18 2.01
N TYR A 502 14.03 -12.16 0.84
CA TYR A 502 14.66 -11.76 -0.42
C TYR A 502 15.27 -10.35 -0.40
N PHE A 503 14.66 -9.45 0.36
CA PHE A 503 15.16 -8.09 0.58
C PHE A 503 16.53 -8.06 1.28
N LEU A 504 16.83 -9.05 2.12
CA LEU A 504 18.17 -9.25 2.71
C LEU A 504 19.14 -9.81 1.66
N ARG A 505 18.68 -10.73 0.80
CA ARG A 505 19.52 -11.31 -0.26
C ARG A 505 19.97 -10.27 -1.26
N TYR A 506 19.15 -9.29 -1.60
CA TYR A 506 19.53 -8.20 -2.49
C TYR A 506 20.71 -7.37 -1.99
N CYS A 507 20.93 -7.29 -0.69
CA CYS A 507 22.08 -6.58 -0.14
C CYS A 507 23.41 -7.20 -0.60
N SER A 508 23.45 -8.51 -0.84
CA SER A 508 24.67 -9.25 -1.26
C SER A 508 24.32 -10.54 -2.05
N PRO A 509 23.72 -10.44 -3.25
CA PRO A 509 23.14 -11.61 -3.93
C PRO A 509 24.14 -12.68 -4.33
N LYS A 510 25.41 -12.32 -4.49
CA LYS A 510 26.50 -13.25 -4.85
C LYS A 510 27.24 -13.85 -3.66
N PHE A 511 26.85 -13.45 -2.43
CA PHE A 511 27.51 -14.01 -1.23
C PHE A 511 27.12 -15.48 -1.06
N ASN A 512 28.10 -16.35 -0.79
CA ASN A 512 27.91 -17.80 -0.79
C ASN A 512 28.33 -18.52 0.52
N LYS A 513 28.76 -17.74 1.55
CA LYS A 513 29.13 -18.27 2.87
C LYS A 513 27.96 -18.33 3.86
N ALA A 514 26.92 -17.52 3.61
CA ALA A 514 25.68 -17.43 4.37
C ALA A 514 24.55 -16.91 3.45
N PRO A 515 23.27 -16.86 3.89
CA PRO A 515 22.18 -16.33 3.08
C PRO A 515 22.45 -14.93 2.53
N PHE A 516 23.18 -14.12 3.28
CA PHE A 516 23.61 -12.75 2.94
C PHE A 516 24.82 -12.33 3.77
N ASP A 517 25.53 -11.29 3.33
CA ASP A 517 26.61 -10.67 4.09
C ASP A 517 26.03 -9.72 5.16
N LYS A 518 26.37 -9.98 6.41
CA LYS A 518 25.91 -9.20 7.56
C LYS A 518 26.29 -7.72 7.44
N LYS A 519 27.50 -7.39 6.95
CA LYS A 519 27.95 -6.00 6.78
C LYS A 519 27.14 -5.26 5.71
N ALA A 520 26.85 -5.93 4.59
CA ALA A 520 26.01 -5.35 3.54
C ALA A 520 24.58 -5.13 4.03
N VAL A 521 24.04 -6.06 4.84
CA VAL A 521 22.73 -5.90 5.48
C VAL A 521 22.73 -4.76 6.49
N GLU A 522 23.75 -4.62 7.32
CA GLU A 522 23.90 -3.51 8.27
C GLU A 522 23.95 -2.13 7.57
N TYR A 523 24.50 -2.06 6.36
CA TYR A 523 24.53 -0.83 5.58
C TYR A 523 23.18 -0.52 4.92
N TRP A 524 22.56 -1.49 4.23
CA TRP A 524 21.38 -1.26 3.40
C TRP A 524 20.06 -1.30 4.16
N MET A 525 19.93 -2.18 5.16
CA MET A 525 18.66 -2.39 5.87
C MET A 525 18.41 -1.35 6.98
N PRO A 526 17.16 -1.12 7.36
CA PRO A 526 15.93 -1.63 6.73
C PRO A 526 15.67 -1.00 5.35
N VAL A 527 14.76 -1.59 4.57
CA VAL A 527 14.25 -0.99 3.32
C VAL A 527 13.58 0.34 3.65
N ASP A 528 14.02 1.42 3.01
CA ASP A 528 13.49 2.77 3.31
C ASP A 528 12.11 2.98 2.72
N GLN A 529 11.85 2.46 1.52
CA GLN A 529 10.54 2.50 0.88
C GLN A 529 10.20 1.15 0.24
N TYR A 530 9.11 0.57 0.68
CA TYR A 530 8.54 -0.65 0.11
C TYR A 530 7.23 -0.35 -0.62
N ILE A 531 7.02 -0.97 -1.79
CA ILE A 531 5.86 -0.70 -2.66
C ILE A 531 5.26 -2.02 -3.11
N GLY A 532 3.94 -2.19 -2.93
CA GLY A 532 3.26 -3.42 -3.37
C GLY A 532 1.76 -3.42 -3.10
N GLY A 533 1.11 -4.57 -3.35
CA GLY A 533 -0.33 -4.72 -3.19
C GLY A 533 -0.77 -4.90 -1.72
N ILE A 534 -1.94 -4.37 -1.38
CA ILE A 534 -2.51 -4.49 -0.03
C ILE A 534 -2.94 -5.93 0.31
N GLU A 535 -3.18 -6.77 -0.70
CA GLU A 535 -3.53 -8.19 -0.56
C GLU A 535 -2.49 -8.99 0.20
N HIS A 536 -1.26 -8.50 0.25
CA HIS A 536 -0.16 -9.12 0.99
C HIS A 536 -0.08 -8.73 2.48
N ALA A 537 -1.03 -7.93 3.00
CA ALA A 537 -1.00 -7.41 4.37
C ALA A 537 -0.84 -8.50 5.44
N ILE A 538 -1.58 -9.61 5.33
CA ILE A 538 -1.58 -10.75 6.28
C ILE A 538 -0.83 -11.97 5.73
N LEU A 539 -0.28 -11.88 4.52
CA LEU A 539 0.53 -12.91 3.86
C LEU A 539 2.01 -12.51 3.92
N HIS A 540 2.57 -12.15 2.76
CA HIS A 540 3.98 -11.81 2.59
C HIS A 540 4.50 -10.79 3.63
N LEU A 541 3.76 -9.69 3.89
CA LEU A 541 4.22 -8.65 4.82
C LEU A 541 4.34 -9.17 6.26
N LEU A 542 3.43 -10.02 6.69
CA LEU A 542 3.47 -10.61 8.03
C LEU A 542 4.60 -11.64 8.14
N TYR A 543 4.77 -12.48 7.12
CA TYR A 543 5.85 -13.47 7.07
C TYR A 543 7.23 -12.83 6.98
N ALA A 544 7.40 -11.75 6.21
CA ALA A 544 8.65 -10.99 6.13
C ALA A 544 9.04 -10.39 7.50
N ARG A 545 8.06 -9.89 8.27
CA ARG A 545 8.28 -9.41 9.64
C ARG A 545 8.72 -10.55 10.57
N PHE A 546 8.02 -11.68 10.50
CA PHE A 546 8.39 -12.88 11.27
C PHE A 546 9.82 -13.36 10.94
N PHE A 547 10.15 -13.53 9.65
CA PHE A 547 11.49 -13.94 9.23
C PHE A 547 12.57 -12.97 9.69
N THR A 548 12.33 -11.67 9.58
CA THR A 548 13.28 -10.66 10.05
C THR A 548 13.62 -10.85 11.54
N LYS A 549 12.60 -11.03 12.38
CA LYS A 549 12.78 -11.26 13.82
C LYS A 549 13.48 -12.59 14.10
N ALA A 550 13.09 -13.66 13.41
CA ALA A 550 13.71 -14.97 13.58
C ALA A 550 15.19 -14.98 13.12
N LEU A 551 15.51 -14.31 12.00
CA LEU A 551 16.89 -14.18 11.52
C LEU A 551 17.74 -13.26 12.42
N ARG A 552 17.13 -12.23 13.03
CA ARG A 552 17.76 -11.42 14.08
C ARG A 552 18.15 -12.28 15.29
N ASP A 553 17.25 -13.12 15.77
CA ASP A 553 17.47 -13.99 16.93
C ASP A 553 18.47 -15.12 16.63
N LEU A 554 18.67 -15.46 15.36
CA LEU A 554 19.77 -16.30 14.90
C LEU A 554 21.11 -15.54 14.79
N GLY A 555 21.14 -14.23 15.06
CA GLY A 555 22.35 -13.39 15.00
C GLY A 555 22.80 -13.00 13.59
N LEU A 556 21.94 -13.20 12.58
CA LEU A 556 22.25 -12.93 11.17
C LEU A 556 22.09 -11.46 10.80
N CYS A 557 21.21 -10.73 11.47
CA CYS A 557 20.99 -9.28 11.27
C CYS A 557 20.64 -8.61 12.62
N ASN A 558 20.60 -7.27 12.63
CA ASN A 558 20.31 -6.47 13.82
C ASN A 558 19.07 -5.57 13.63
N ILE A 559 18.12 -5.99 12.79
CA ILE A 559 16.90 -5.23 12.49
C ILE A 559 15.67 -5.91 13.07
N ASN A 560 14.69 -5.13 13.51
CA ASN A 560 13.43 -5.64 14.06
C ASN A 560 12.32 -5.69 13.00
N GLU A 561 12.30 -4.74 12.07
CA GLU A 561 11.29 -4.65 11.02
C GLU A 561 11.98 -4.51 9.64
N PRO A 562 11.47 -5.19 8.61
CA PRO A 562 12.11 -5.20 7.30
C PRO A 562 11.95 -3.89 6.52
N PHE A 563 10.82 -3.18 6.70
CA PHE A 563 10.41 -2.06 5.88
C PHE A 563 10.03 -0.86 6.74
N THR A 564 10.68 0.30 6.50
CA THR A 564 10.39 1.54 7.23
C THR A 564 9.08 2.18 6.76
N ARG A 565 8.97 2.40 5.45
CA ARG A 565 7.79 3.00 4.82
C ARG A 565 7.14 1.99 3.88
N LEU A 566 5.83 1.88 3.92
CA LEU A 566 5.04 1.04 3.02
C LEU A 566 4.07 1.90 2.22
N MET A 567 4.07 1.73 0.90
CA MET A 567 3.04 2.27 0.03
C MET A 567 2.26 1.12 -0.61
N THR A 568 0.95 1.12 -0.41
CA THR A 568 0.05 0.16 -1.05
C THR A 568 -0.63 0.81 -2.26
N GLN A 569 -0.31 0.29 -3.44
CA GLN A 569 -0.87 0.81 -4.68
C GLN A 569 -2.32 0.37 -4.91
N GLY A 570 -3.11 1.25 -5.53
CA GLY A 570 -4.44 0.91 -6.04
C GLY A 570 -4.40 0.06 -7.31
N MET A 571 -5.47 -0.66 -7.58
CA MET A 571 -5.59 -1.50 -8.78
C MET A 571 -5.72 -0.66 -10.06
N VAL A 572 -5.35 -1.26 -11.19
CA VAL A 572 -5.71 -0.73 -12.52
C VAL A 572 -6.93 -1.49 -13.00
N ILE A 573 -7.99 -0.75 -13.29
CA ILE A 573 -9.26 -1.27 -13.82
C ILE A 573 -9.47 -0.76 -15.24
N LYS A 574 -10.33 -1.40 -16.00
CA LYS A 574 -10.77 -0.93 -17.31
C LYS A 574 -12.27 -1.20 -17.45
N ASP A 575 -13.02 -0.20 -17.92
CA ASP A 575 -14.46 -0.26 -18.08
C ASP A 575 -15.19 -0.63 -16.76
N GLY A 576 -14.71 -0.07 -15.63
CA GLY A 576 -15.27 -0.29 -14.29
C GLY A 576 -14.99 -1.67 -13.67
N ALA A 577 -14.18 -2.51 -14.31
CA ALA A 577 -13.86 -3.86 -13.83
C ALA A 577 -12.34 -4.11 -13.72
N LYS A 578 -11.95 -5.01 -12.80
CA LYS A 578 -10.57 -5.50 -12.74
C LYS A 578 -10.20 -6.15 -14.05
N MET A 579 -9.04 -5.80 -14.59
CA MET A 579 -8.53 -6.42 -15.83
C MET A 579 -8.35 -7.92 -15.65
N SER A 580 -8.96 -8.70 -16.54
CA SER A 580 -8.78 -10.14 -16.59
C SER A 580 -8.89 -10.66 -18.04
N LYS A 581 -8.18 -11.75 -18.33
CA LYS A 581 -8.24 -12.37 -19.67
C LYS A 581 -9.63 -12.90 -20.00
N SER A 582 -10.38 -13.34 -19.00
CA SER A 582 -11.75 -13.83 -19.17
C SER A 582 -12.73 -12.74 -19.58
N LEU A 583 -12.49 -11.50 -19.22
CA LEU A 583 -13.27 -10.32 -19.60
C LEU A 583 -12.77 -9.67 -20.89
N GLY A 584 -11.60 -10.08 -21.42
CA GLY A 584 -11.01 -9.51 -22.63
C GLY A 584 -10.58 -8.03 -22.49
N ASN A 585 -10.51 -7.50 -21.27
CA ASN A 585 -10.22 -6.09 -21.01
C ASN A 585 -8.75 -5.84 -20.58
N VAL A 586 -7.85 -6.82 -20.79
CA VAL A 586 -6.43 -6.68 -20.44
C VAL A 586 -5.72 -5.78 -21.45
N VAL A 587 -4.94 -4.83 -20.95
CA VAL A 587 -4.05 -3.97 -21.74
C VAL A 587 -2.61 -4.48 -21.59
N ASP A 588 -1.95 -4.78 -22.70
CA ASP A 588 -0.54 -5.16 -22.73
C ASP A 588 0.35 -3.90 -22.79
N PRO A 589 1.25 -3.68 -21.83
CA PRO A 589 2.22 -2.58 -21.88
C PRO A 589 3.04 -2.56 -23.18
N ALA A 590 3.30 -3.73 -23.77
CA ALA A 590 4.10 -3.83 -24.99
C ALA A 590 3.45 -3.14 -26.20
N ASP A 591 2.11 -3.18 -26.32
CA ASP A 591 1.38 -2.52 -27.39
C ASP A 591 1.51 -0.99 -27.25
N ILE A 592 1.35 -0.47 -26.05
CA ILE A 592 1.48 0.96 -25.78
C ILE A 592 2.91 1.45 -26.06
N ILE A 593 3.90 0.69 -25.60
CA ILE A 593 5.32 1.00 -25.85
C ILE A 593 5.61 1.01 -27.34
N LYS A 594 5.08 0.03 -28.09
CA LYS A 594 5.24 -0.07 -29.54
C LYS A 594 4.67 1.15 -30.27
N ASP A 595 3.47 1.57 -29.89
CA ASP A 595 2.72 2.62 -30.61
C ASP A 595 3.12 4.04 -30.20
N TYR A 596 3.45 4.26 -28.90
CA TYR A 596 3.66 5.58 -28.33
C TYR A 596 5.01 5.79 -27.63
N GLY A 597 5.81 4.72 -27.46
CA GLY A 597 7.05 4.74 -26.70
C GLY A 597 6.85 4.56 -25.17
N PRO A 598 7.91 4.14 -24.44
CA PRO A 598 7.82 3.80 -23.01
C PRO A 598 7.53 5.00 -22.11
N ASP A 599 8.08 6.19 -22.42
CA ASP A 599 7.87 7.39 -21.62
C ASP A 599 6.41 7.86 -21.66
N THR A 600 5.69 7.62 -22.76
CA THR A 600 4.25 7.90 -22.84
C THR A 600 3.46 7.01 -21.87
N ALA A 601 3.78 5.72 -21.82
CA ALA A 601 3.13 4.77 -20.91
C ALA A 601 3.40 5.15 -19.44
N ARG A 602 4.66 5.48 -19.11
CA ARG A 602 5.08 5.92 -17.78
C ARG A 602 4.36 7.21 -17.37
N LEU A 603 4.38 8.21 -18.23
CA LEU A 603 3.75 9.50 -17.96
C LEU A 603 2.25 9.35 -17.70
N PHE A 604 1.55 8.60 -18.54
CA PHE A 604 0.12 8.38 -18.37
C PHE A 604 -0.18 7.69 -17.03
N ILE A 605 0.51 6.58 -16.72
CA ILE A 605 0.22 5.76 -15.54
C ILE A 605 0.49 6.50 -14.21
N LEU A 606 1.46 7.44 -14.20
CA LEU A 606 1.80 8.24 -13.04
C LEU A 606 0.93 9.51 -12.91
N PHE A 607 0.39 10.00 -14.04
CA PHE A 607 -0.44 11.19 -14.09
C PHE A 607 -1.91 10.89 -13.80
N ALA A 608 -2.45 9.75 -14.25
CA ALA A 608 -3.88 9.48 -14.31
C ALA A 608 -4.55 9.36 -12.94
N ALA A 609 -3.82 8.92 -11.89
CA ALA A 609 -4.35 8.81 -10.53
C ALA A 609 -3.23 8.86 -9.48
N LEU A 610 -3.59 9.25 -8.25
CA LEU A 610 -2.70 9.08 -7.10
C LEU A 610 -2.37 7.58 -6.89
N PRO A 611 -1.13 7.24 -6.47
CA PRO A 611 -0.68 5.85 -6.36
C PRO A 611 -1.59 4.93 -5.54
N GLU A 612 -2.15 5.40 -4.44
CA GLU A 612 -3.04 4.62 -3.56
C GLU A 612 -4.47 4.46 -4.08
N LYS A 613 -4.87 5.25 -5.11
CA LYS A 613 -6.20 5.20 -5.68
C LYS A 613 -6.27 4.21 -6.85
N GLU A 614 -7.45 3.69 -7.12
CA GLU A 614 -7.70 2.94 -8.35
C GLU A 614 -7.47 3.82 -9.57
N LEU A 615 -6.96 3.23 -10.64
CA LEU A 615 -6.76 3.88 -11.93
C LEU A 615 -7.66 3.22 -12.96
N ASP A 616 -8.61 3.99 -13.49
CA ASP A 616 -9.41 3.55 -14.63
C ASP A 616 -8.66 3.85 -15.93
N TRP A 617 -8.39 2.79 -16.70
CA TRP A 617 -7.61 2.88 -17.94
C TRP A 617 -8.39 3.62 -19.04
N ASN A 618 -7.75 4.63 -19.62
CA ASN A 618 -8.34 5.47 -20.65
C ASN A 618 -7.36 5.71 -21.82
N ASP A 619 -7.70 5.23 -23.00
CA ASP A 619 -6.86 5.38 -24.20
C ASP A 619 -6.71 6.84 -24.66
N GLN A 620 -7.70 7.70 -24.38
CA GLN A 620 -7.60 9.15 -24.67
C GLN A 620 -6.54 9.81 -23.79
N GLY A 621 -6.41 9.38 -22.54
CA GLY A 621 -5.36 9.86 -21.65
C GLY A 621 -3.96 9.50 -22.13
N VAL A 622 -3.78 8.29 -22.71
CA VAL A 622 -2.50 7.89 -23.32
C VAL A 622 -2.15 8.82 -24.49
N LYS A 623 -3.12 9.11 -25.37
CA LYS A 623 -2.95 10.07 -26.50
C LYS A 623 -2.64 11.48 -26.00
N GLY A 624 -3.25 11.90 -24.89
CA GLY A 624 -2.96 13.16 -24.21
C GLY A 624 -1.51 13.26 -23.74
N ALA A 625 -1.01 12.21 -23.07
CA ALA A 625 0.38 12.11 -22.65
C ALA A 625 1.35 12.16 -23.84
N PHE A 626 1.06 11.42 -24.91
CA PHE A 626 1.86 11.43 -26.13
C PHE A 626 1.92 12.83 -26.79
N LYS A 627 0.80 13.55 -26.87
CA LYS A 627 0.77 14.93 -27.37
C LYS A 627 1.62 15.86 -26.52
N PHE A 628 1.60 15.70 -25.19
CA PHE A 628 2.44 16.50 -24.31
C PHE A 628 3.93 16.21 -24.53
N LEU A 629 4.33 14.94 -24.63
CA LEU A 629 5.73 14.59 -24.89
C LEU A 629 6.24 15.23 -26.19
N ASN A 630 5.48 15.13 -27.27
CA ASN A 630 5.85 15.77 -28.55
C ASN A 630 5.98 17.28 -28.40
N ARG A 631 5.05 17.93 -27.71
CA ARG A 631 5.10 19.39 -27.47
C ARG A 631 6.34 19.76 -26.64
N PHE A 632 6.67 19.00 -25.59
CA PHE A 632 7.85 19.26 -24.76
C PHE A 632 9.13 19.04 -25.55
N TYR A 633 9.22 17.98 -26.35
CA TYR A 633 10.36 17.72 -27.21
C TYR A 633 10.58 18.85 -28.23
N SER A 634 9.51 19.22 -28.99
CA SER A 634 9.58 20.31 -29.97
C SER A 634 9.88 21.66 -29.34
N LEU A 635 9.39 21.95 -28.13
CA LEU A 635 9.73 23.19 -27.42
C LEU A 635 11.27 23.37 -27.29
N VAL A 636 11.98 22.29 -26.96
CA VAL A 636 13.45 22.35 -26.80
C VAL A 636 14.12 22.31 -28.16
N GLU A 637 13.73 21.42 -29.08
CA GLU A 637 14.31 21.23 -30.41
C GLU A 637 14.24 22.51 -31.24
N ASP A 638 13.06 23.15 -31.30
CA ASP A 638 12.80 24.33 -32.13
C ASP A 638 13.47 25.60 -31.57
N ASN A 639 13.79 25.63 -30.27
CA ASN A 639 14.36 26.79 -29.61
C ASN A 639 15.79 26.61 -29.12
N LYS A 640 16.49 25.54 -29.49
CA LYS A 640 17.84 25.22 -28.99
C LYS A 640 18.88 26.34 -29.21
N GLU A 641 18.75 27.14 -30.27
CA GLU A 641 19.63 28.27 -30.55
C GLU A 641 19.35 29.50 -29.66
N LYS A 642 18.21 29.50 -28.96
CA LYS A 642 17.88 30.54 -27.97
C LYS A 642 18.35 30.20 -26.55
N ILE A 643 18.97 29.01 -26.36
CA ILE A 643 19.42 28.53 -25.05
C ILE A 643 20.86 28.96 -24.80
N SER A 644 21.13 29.60 -23.66
CA SER A 644 22.43 29.91 -23.14
C SER A 644 22.51 29.59 -21.63
N PHE A 645 23.68 29.17 -21.16
CA PHE A 645 23.95 28.86 -19.75
C PHE A 645 25.01 29.76 -19.14
N ASN A 646 25.20 30.98 -19.71
CA ASN A 646 26.03 31.99 -19.08
C ASN A 646 25.36 32.47 -17.78
N LYS A 647 26.18 33.06 -16.88
CA LYS A 647 25.64 33.69 -15.67
C LYS A 647 24.88 34.96 -16.05
N PHE A 648 23.80 35.22 -15.35
CA PHE A 648 23.03 36.48 -15.43
C PHE A 648 22.96 37.17 -14.07
N GLU A 649 22.83 38.48 -14.08
CA GLU A 649 22.61 39.29 -12.88
C GLU A 649 21.11 39.58 -12.73
N ILE A 650 20.55 39.28 -11.56
CA ILE A 650 19.11 39.39 -11.29
C ILE A 650 18.60 40.84 -11.46
N ASP A 651 19.43 41.79 -11.07
CA ASP A 651 19.07 43.21 -11.13
C ASP A 651 18.93 43.74 -12.58
N MET A 652 19.58 43.07 -13.52
CA MET A 652 19.51 43.42 -14.94
C MET A 652 18.33 42.75 -15.67
N LEU A 653 17.62 41.89 -15.03
CA LEU A 653 16.48 41.17 -15.59
C LEU A 653 15.24 42.08 -15.61
N ASN A 654 14.43 41.94 -16.67
CA ASN A 654 13.12 42.59 -16.74
C ASN A 654 12.08 41.84 -15.87
N ASP A 655 10.89 42.41 -15.71
CA ASP A 655 9.85 41.88 -14.85
C ASP A 655 9.36 40.51 -15.33
N LYS A 656 9.32 40.26 -16.64
CA LYS A 656 8.94 38.99 -17.23
C LYS A 656 9.95 37.87 -16.92
N ASP A 657 11.24 38.18 -17.03
CA ASP A 657 12.32 37.25 -16.66
C ASP A 657 12.25 36.88 -15.17
N LYS A 658 12.04 37.88 -14.29
CA LYS A 658 11.88 37.67 -12.85
C LYS A 658 10.62 36.85 -12.53
N TYR A 659 9.53 37.05 -13.27
CA TYR A 659 8.29 36.30 -13.13
C TYR A 659 8.50 34.81 -13.45
N VAL A 660 9.08 34.50 -14.61
CA VAL A 660 9.25 33.09 -15.01
C VAL A 660 10.26 32.34 -14.12
N LEU A 661 11.29 33.04 -13.59
CA LEU A 661 12.19 32.50 -12.60
C LEU A 661 11.49 32.24 -11.26
N SER A 662 10.61 33.14 -10.83
CA SER A 662 9.81 32.95 -9.62
C SER A 662 8.91 31.73 -9.75
N LEU A 663 8.23 31.56 -10.87
CA LEU A 663 7.43 30.36 -11.16
C LEU A 663 8.27 29.07 -11.15
N MET A 664 9.49 29.14 -11.70
CA MET A 664 10.43 28.00 -11.68
C MET A 664 10.76 27.56 -10.25
N HIS A 665 11.06 28.49 -9.36
CA HIS A 665 11.39 28.17 -7.98
C HIS A 665 10.17 27.67 -7.19
N HIS A 666 8.97 28.18 -7.44
CA HIS A 666 7.74 27.58 -6.91
C HIS A 666 7.55 26.14 -7.39
N LEU A 667 7.78 25.88 -8.69
CA LEU A 667 7.71 24.53 -9.24
C LEU A 667 8.69 23.60 -8.55
N ILE A 668 9.97 23.97 -8.42
CA ILE A 668 11.00 23.13 -7.78
C ILE A 668 10.55 22.74 -6.37
N LYS A 669 10.10 23.71 -5.57
CA LYS A 669 9.59 23.44 -4.21
C LYS A 669 8.43 22.47 -4.22
N ASN A 670 7.37 22.78 -4.99
CA ASN A 670 6.14 21.99 -5.01
C ASN A 670 6.38 20.57 -5.50
N VAL A 671 7.10 20.41 -6.60
CA VAL A 671 7.39 19.07 -7.19
C VAL A 671 8.24 18.24 -6.24
N THR A 672 9.23 18.84 -5.57
CA THR A 672 10.05 18.16 -4.56
C THR A 672 9.17 17.58 -3.43
N GLU A 673 8.30 18.42 -2.83
CA GLU A 673 7.40 18.01 -1.77
C GLU A 673 6.37 16.98 -2.24
N GLN A 674 5.85 17.12 -3.46
CA GLN A 674 4.84 16.22 -4.04
C GLN A 674 5.43 14.84 -4.36
N ILE A 675 6.66 14.74 -4.85
CA ILE A 675 7.33 13.46 -5.10
C ILE A 675 7.59 12.72 -3.78
N GLU A 676 8.07 13.42 -2.74
CA GLU A 676 8.28 12.83 -1.40
C GLU A 676 6.99 12.25 -0.80
N GLN A 677 5.85 12.84 -1.14
CA GLN A 677 4.52 12.44 -0.69
C GLN A 677 3.77 11.52 -1.65
N PHE A 678 4.42 11.02 -2.69
CA PHE A 678 3.80 10.20 -3.76
C PHE A 678 2.64 10.87 -4.50
N LYS A 679 2.59 12.20 -4.54
CA LYS A 679 1.58 12.98 -5.28
C LYS A 679 2.01 13.22 -6.73
N PHE A 680 2.40 12.17 -7.43
CA PHE A 680 2.99 12.28 -8.78
C PHE A 680 2.06 12.94 -9.80
N SER A 681 0.76 12.69 -9.72
CA SER A 681 -0.22 13.30 -10.63
C SER A 681 -0.24 14.83 -10.50
N LEU A 682 -0.08 15.35 -9.27
CA LEU A 682 0.01 16.79 -9.03
C LEU A 682 1.35 17.34 -9.52
N ALA A 683 2.46 16.67 -9.22
CA ALA A 683 3.78 17.06 -9.69
C ALA A 683 3.82 17.16 -11.22
N ILE A 684 3.32 16.14 -11.91
CA ILE A 684 3.25 16.13 -13.38
C ILE A 684 2.35 17.25 -13.91
N SER A 685 1.21 17.52 -13.26
CA SER A 685 0.32 18.63 -13.62
C SER A 685 1.02 19.98 -13.54
N ASP A 686 1.71 20.22 -12.40
CA ASP A 686 2.44 21.48 -12.19
C ASP A 686 3.58 21.66 -13.23
N ILE A 687 4.31 20.56 -13.52
CA ILE A 687 5.36 20.60 -14.55
C ILE A 687 4.75 20.86 -15.95
N MET A 688 3.64 20.21 -16.30
CA MET A 688 2.95 20.43 -17.59
C MET A 688 2.50 21.89 -17.76
N GLN A 689 1.98 22.49 -16.70
CA GLN A 689 1.59 23.90 -16.70
C GLN A 689 2.82 24.80 -16.88
N PHE A 690 3.90 24.52 -16.14
CA PHE A 690 5.14 25.27 -16.23
C PHE A 690 5.77 25.19 -17.62
N VAL A 691 5.85 23.99 -18.22
CA VAL A 691 6.30 23.82 -19.62
C VAL A 691 5.45 24.66 -20.59
N GLY A 692 4.15 24.79 -20.32
CA GLY A 692 3.26 25.68 -21.09
C GLY A 692 3.67 27.17 -20.96
N GLN A 693 4.07 27.61 -19.77
CA GLN A 693 4.57 28.99 -19.56
C GLN A 693 5.94 29.21 -20.21
N VAL A 694 6.84 28.21 -20.12
CA VAL A 694 8.15 28.27 -20.81
C VAL A 694 7.95 28.39 -22.33
N GLY A 695 6.96 27.67 -22.90
CA GLY A 695 6.60 27.77 -24.31
C GLY A 695 6.07 29.16 -24.71
N LYS A 696 5.27 29.80 -23.87
CA LYS A 696 4.83 31.18 -24.10
C LYS A 696 6.03 32.15 -24.06
N TYR A 697 6.86 32.02 -23.04
CA TYR A 697 8.06 32.85 -22.86
C TYR A 697 9.02 32.70 -24.05
N ALA A 698 9.19 31.51 -24.61
CA ALA A 698 10.01 31.26 -25.81
C ALA A 698 9.61 32.10 -27.04
N ASN A 699 8.32 32.48 -27.14
CA ASN A 699 7.75 33.25 -28.24
C ASN A 699 7.83 34.79 -28.01
N GLU A 700 8.18 35.23 -26.81
CA GLU A 700 8.18 36.64 -26.39
C GLU A 700 9.57 37.24 -26.40
N ASN A 701 10.50 36.80 -27.27
CA ASN A 701 11.91 37.25 -27.33
C ASN A 701 12.65 37.08 -25.98
N PRO A 702 12.80 35.84 -25.49
CA PRO A 702 13.27 35.55 -24.15
C PRO A 702 14.74 35.96 -23.92
N ASN A 703 15.07 36.30 -22.66
CA ASN A 703 16.46 36.31 -22.24
C ASN A 703 17.04 34.91 -22.35
N LYS A 704 18.13 34.71 -23.10
CA LYS A 704 18.66 33.37 -23.46
C LYS A 704 19.16 32.59 -22.27
N GLU A 705 19.74 33.26 -21.29
CA GLU A 705 20.24 32.63 -20.07
C GLU A 705 19.11 32.19 -19.15
N VAL A 706 18.11 33.05 -18.97
CA VAL A 706 16.87 32.67 -18.23
C VAL A 706 16.15 31.52 -18.91
N PHE A 707 15.97 31.59 -20.23
CA PHE A 707 15.33 30.53 -21.00
C PHE A 707 16.08 29.21 -20.88
N GLY A 708 17.43 29.26 -20.93
CA GLY A 708 18.28 28.09 -20.71
C GLY A 708 18.04 27.44 -19.34
N GLU A 709 17.96 28.22 -18.27
CA GLU A 709 17.73 27.70 -16.91
C GLU A 709 16.32 27.12 -16.75
N LEU A 710 15.28 27.74 -17.37
CA LEU A 710 13.92 27.21 -17.38
C LEU A 710 13.84 25.85 -18.10
N VAL A 711 14.48 25.72 -19.27
CA VAL A 711 14.53 24.46 -20.05
C VAL A 711 15.27 23.38 -19.28
N LYS A 712 16.46 23.69 -18.75
CA LYS A 712 17.26 22.78 -17.94
C LYS A 712 16.46 22.27 -16.74
N THR A 713 15.82 23.16 -15.99
CA THR A 713 14.98 22.80 -14.84
C THR A 713 13.80 21.94 -15.26
N SER A 714 13.12 22.26 -16.37
CA SER A 714 12.03 21.44 -16.90
C SER A 714 12.47 20.00 -17.20
N ILE A 715 13.64 19.83 -17.80
CA ILE A 715 14.22 18.49 -18.09
C ILE A 715 14.55 17.75 -16.80
N LEU A 716 15.17 18.43 -15.82
CA LEU A 716 15.56 17.82 -14.54
C LEU A 716 14.33 17.31 -13.77
N VAL A 717 13.30 18.17 -13.59
CA VAL A 717 12.12 17.79 -12.80
C VAL A 717 11.23 16.77 -13.50
N MET A 718 11.27 16.67 -14.84
CA MET A 718 10.56 15.66 -15.61
C MET A 718 11.29 14.33 -15.70
N SER A 719 12.60 14.29 -15.48
CA SER A 719 13.43 13.10 -15.73
C SER A 719 13.03 11.87 -14.90
N PRO A 720 12.49 11.94 -13.68
CA PRO A 720 11.98 10.75 -12.99
C PRO A 720 10.78 10.10 -13.70
N PHE A 721 9.98 10.88 -14.43
CA PHE A 721 8.74 10.44 -15.06
C PHE A 721 8.93 9.96 -16.51
N ILE A 722 9.74 10.69 -17.29
CA ILE A 722 10.01 10.44 -18.71
C ILE A 722 11.52 10.42 -19.00
N PRO A 723 12.25 9.43 -18.44
CA PRO A 723 13.70 9.45 -18.40
C PRO A 723 14.35 9.42 -19.77
N PHE A 724 13.80 8.71 -20.76
CA PHE A 724 14.42 8.59 -22.08
C PHE A 724 14.38 9.89 -22.88
N VAL A 725 13.22 10.56 -22.87
CA VAL A 725 13.06 11.85 -23.53
C VAL A 725 13.96 12.89 -22.86
N CYS A 726 14.04 12.88 -21.54
CA CYS A 726 14.89 13.81 -20.80
C CYS A 726 16.39 13.59 -21.03
N GLU A 727 16.86 12.33 -21.20
CA GLU A 727 18.26 12.07 -21.60
C GLU A 727 18.54 12.63 -22.99
N GLU A 728 17.62 12.45 -23.95
CA GLU A 728 17.80 12.98 -25.31
C GLU A 728 17.83 14.52 -25.34
N LEU A 729 16.93 15.16 -24.58
CA LEU A 729 16.90 16.61 -24.45
C LEU A 729 18.14 17.14 -23.71
N TRP A 730 18.65 16.42 -22.71
CA TRP A 730 19.86 16.77 -21.98
C TRP A 730 21.09 16.78 -22.88
N GLU A 731 21.23 15.78 -23.76
CA GLU A 731 22.27 15.75 -24.80
C GLU A 731 22.07 16.89 -25.81
N MET A 732 20.81 17.15 -26.25
CA MET A 732 20.47 18.19 -27.22
C MET A 732 20.89 19.59 -26.76
N ILE A 733 20.73 19.87 -25.46
CA ILE A 733 21.17 21.14 -24.85
C ILE A 733 22.64 21.13 -24.44
N ARG A 734 23.41 20.11 -24.90
CA ARG A 734 24.87 19.97 -24.78
C ARG A 734 25.41 19.80 -23.35
N PHE A 735 24.60 19.29 -22.42
CA PHE A 735 25.12 18.85 -21.11
C PHE A 735 25.83 17.49 -21.22
N LYS A 736 26.96 17.37 -20.49
CA LYS A 736 27.72 16.12 -20.42
C LYS A 736 27.11 15.15 -19.39
N GLY A 737 27.26 13.86 -19.64
CA GLY A 737 26.78 12.82 -18.72
C GLY A 737 25.28 12.51 -18.88
N PHE A 738 24.71 11.87 -17.87
CA PHE A 738 23.33 11.43 -17.88
C PHE A 738 22.47 12.32 -16.99
N VAL A 739 21.29 12.72 -17.48
CA VAL A 739 20.33 13.48 -16.66
C VAL A 739 19.88 12.67 -15.44
N SER A 740 19.79 11.34 -15.58
CA SER A 740 19.47 10.43 -14.46
C SER A 740 20.47 10.47 -13.29
N LEU A 741 21.66 11.02 -13.50
CA LEU A 741 22.72 11.21 -12.49
C LEU A 741 22.98 12.68 -12.16
N ALA A 742 22.28 13.61 -12.79
CA ALA A 742 22.39 15.03 -12.52
C ALA A 742 21.80 15.36 -11.14
N GLU A 743 22.26 16.48 -10.56
CA GLU A 743 21.73 16.95 -9.28
C GLU A 743 20.31 17.52 -9.45
N TRP A 744 19.45 17.23 -8.49
CA TRP A 744 18.10 17.79 -8.42
C TRP A 744 18.16 19.31 -8.23
N PRO A 745 17.34 20.08 -8.97
CA PRO A 745 17.39 21.54 -8.88
C PRO A 745 17.00 22.01 -7.48
N GLN A 746 17.71 23.03 -6.99
CA GLN A 746 17.52 23.52 -5.64
C GLN A 746 16.57 24.73 -5.62
N TYR A 747 15.64 24.73 -4.67
CA TYR A 747 14.76 25.84 -4.41
C TYR A 747 15.54 26.99 -3.73
N ASP A 748 15.44 28.20 -4.30
CA ASP A 748 15.95 29.41 -3.70
C ASP A 748 14.81 30.41 -3.44
N LYS A 749 14.54 30.69 -2.16
CA LYS A 749 13.49 31.62 -1.75
C LYS A 749 13.75 33.05 -2.20
N SER A 750 14.99 33.48 -2.36
CA SER A 750 15.34 34.84 -2.80
C SER A 750 14.92 35.11 -4.24
N MET A 751 14.71 34.07 -5.05
CA MET A 751 14.26 34.17 -6.42
C MET A 751 12.74 34.31 -6.57
N ILE A 752 11.98 34.20 -5.47
CA ILE A 752 10.55 34.45 -5.49
C ILE A 752 10.25 35.94 -5.57
N ASN A 753 9.57 36.33 -6.63
CA ASN A 753 9.20 37.74 -6.87
C ASN A 753 7.68 37.90 -6.94
N GLU A 754 7.02 37.99 -5.79
CA GLU A 754 5.58 38.13 -5.68
C GLU A 754 5.02 39.35 -6.41
N LYS A 755 5.83 40.42 -6.56
CA LYS A 755 5.41 41.62 -7.32
C LYS A 755 5.33 41.31 -8.82
N ALA A 756 6.35 40.67 -9.38
CA ALA A 756 6.35 40.25 -10.78
C ALA A 756 5.20 39.26 -11.08
N GLU A 757 4.94 38.31 -10.17
CA GLU A 757 3.81 37.38 -10.30
C GLU A 757 2.45 38.13 -10.33
N SER A 758 2.29 39.10 -9.43
CA SER A 758 1.05 39.89 -9.38
C SER A 758 0.88 40.78 -10.58
N SER A 759 1.98 41.31 -11.12
CA SER A 759 1.99 42.10 -12.36
C SER A 759 1.51 41.27 -13.55
N GLU A 760 2.11 40.09 -13.76
CA GLU A 760 1.71 39.20 -14.88
C GLU A 760 0.27 38.68 -14.74
N LYS A 761 -0.15 38.34 -13.53
CA LYS A 761 -1.52 37.93 -13.25
C LYS A 761 -2.53 39.05 -13.56
N MET A 762 -2.16 40.29 -13.25
CA MET A 762 -2.95 41.45 -13.60
C MET A 762 -3.08 41.59 -15.12
N LEU A 763 -1.98 41.50 -15.87
CA LEU A 763 -1.97 41.56 -17.35
C LEU A 763 -2.88 40.49 -17.98
N ASP A 764 -2.75 39.25 -17.50
CA ASP A 764 -3.61 38.13 -17.96
C ASP A 764 -5.10 38.39 -17.69
N ASN A 765 -5.42 38.95 -16.50
CA ASN A 765 -6.80 39.29 -16.16
C ASN A 765 -7.33 40.44 -17.02
N VAL A 766 -6.52 41.46 -17.28
CA VAL A 766 -6.89 42.57 -18.15
C VAL A 766 -7.19 42.08 -19.57
N LYS A 767 -6.36 41.19 -20.13
CA LYS A 767 -6.60 40.58 -21.44
C LYS A 767 -7.95 39.85 -21.50
N LYS A 768 -8.24 39.02 -20.49
CA LYS A 768 -9.50 38.32 -20.36
C LYS A 768 -10.69 39.25 -20.21
N ASP A 769 -10.57 40.28 -19.40
CA ASP A 769 -11.61 41.27 -19.18
C ASP A 769 -11.87 42.07 -20.47
N ILE A 770 -10.84 42.44 -21.26
CA ILE A 770 -11.01 43.08 -22.59
C ILE A 770 -11.73 42.11 -23.55
N ALA A 771 -11.25 40.89 -23.69
CA ALA A 771 -11.86 39.91 -24.60
C ALA A 771 -13.32 39.63 -24.22
N TYR A 772 -13.65 39.52 -22.93
CA TYR A 772 -15.00 39.37 -22.42
C TYR A 772 -15.88 40.58 -22.78
N LEU A 773 -15.38 41.80 -22.55
CA LEU A 773 -16.12 43.03 -22.86
C LEU A 773 -16.37 43.16 -24.38
N LEU A 774 -15.40 42.91 -25.24
CA LEU A 774 -15.55 42.93 -26.68
C LEU A 774 -16.63 41.96 -27.17
N ASN A 775 -16.63 40.74 -26.62
CA ASN A 775 -17.64 39.73 -26.92
C ASN A 775 -19.05 40.18 -26.44
N LEU A 776 -19.16 40.77 -25.24
CA LEU A 776 -20.41 41.24 -24.66
C LEU A 776 -21.04 42.37 -25.51
N ILE A 777 -20.20 43.33 -25.99
CA ILE A 777 -20.65 44.47 -26.80
C ILE A 777 -20.67 44.14 -28.30
N LYS A 778 -20.28 42.91 -28.69
CA LYS A 778 -20.25 42.41 -30.08
C LYS A 778 -19.38 43.26 -31.01
N ILE A 779 -18.24 43.75 -30.54
CA ILE A 779 -17.26 44.50 -31.31
C ILE A 779 -16.06 43.57 -31.59
N GLU A 780 -15.84 43.21 -32.86
CA GLU A 780 -14.69 42.39 -33.26
C GLU A 780 -13.38 43.19 -33.39
N LYS A 781 -13.45 44.45 -33.78
CA LYS A 781 -12.33 45.34 -33.99
C LYS A 781 -12.58 46.70 -33.35
N PRO A 782 -12.16 46.89 -32.09
CA PRO A 782 -12.26 48.19 -31.47
C PRO A 782 -11.30 49.20 -32.18
N LYS A 783 -11.64 50.47 -32.15
CA LYS A 783 -10.76 51.55 -32.64
C LYS A 783 -9.74 51.92 -31.58
N LYS A 784 -10.21 52.00 -30.34
CA LYS A 784 -9.39 52.41 -29.21
C LYS A 784 -9.85 51.70 -27.92
N LEU A 785 -8.84 51.32 -27.09
CA LEU A 785 -9.06 50.83 -25.74
C LEU A 785 -8.40 51.80 -24.76
N THR A 786 -9.15 52.24 -23.75
CA THR A 786 -8.59 53.06 -22.65
C THR A 786 -8.63 52.29 -21.34
N LEU A 787 -7.47 52.11 -20.73
CA LEU A 787 -7.30 51.41 -19.43
C LEU A 787 -7.07 52.44 -18.32
N PHE A 788 -7.96 52.49 -17.35
CA PHE A 788 -7.82 53.39 -16.20
C PHE A 788 -7.25 52.66 -15.00
N VAL A 789 -6.05 53.11 -14.55
CA VAL A 789 -5.39 52.63 -13.34
C VAL A 789 -6.06 53.25 -12.14
N SER A 790 -6.30 52.45 -11.11
CA SER A 790 -7.02 52.87 -9.89
C SER A 790 -6.43 54.04 -9.19
N GLU A 791 -7.26 54.89 -8.57
CA GLU A 791 -6.85 56.04 -7.76
C GLU A 791 -5.90 55.66 -6.64
N LYS A 792 -4.87 56.47 -6.35
CA LYS A 792 -3.78 56.19 -5.40
C LYS A 792 -4.26 55.79 -3.97
N TRP A 793 -5.32 56.41 -3.48
CA TRP A 793 -5.88 56.13 -2.17
C TRP A 793 -6.46 54.70 -2.02
N LYS A 794 -6.94 54.10 -3.11
CA LYS A 794 -7.54 52.74 -3.09
C LYS A 794 -6.49 51.69 -2.81
N TYR A 795 -5.24 51.85 -3.24
CA TYR A 795 -4.14 50.91 -2.92
C TYR A 795 -3.85 50.86 -1.43
N ARG A 796 -3.84 52.03 -0.75
CA ARG A 796 -3.72 52.07 0.70
C ARG A 796 -4.94 51.45 1.38
N PHE A 797 -6.14 51.73 0.88
CA PHE A 797 -7.37 51.13 1.39
C PHE A 797 -7.34 49.60 1.27
N PHE A 798 -6.98 49.03 0.14
CA PHE A 798 -6.91 47.60 -0.07
C PHE A 798 -5.88 46.92 0.84
N LYS A 799 -4.70 47.53 1.04
CA LYS A 799 -3.66 47.07 1.97
C LYS A 799 -4.16 47.00 3.42
N GLU A 800 -4.84 48.05 3.87
CA GLU A 800 -5.41 48.10 5.22
C GLU A 800 -6.59 47.10 5.36
N LEU A 801 -7.44 47.03 4.34
CA LEU A 801 -8.58 46.09 4.34
C LEU A 801 -8.13 44.63 4.37
N LYS A 802 -7.09 44.28 3.61
CA LYS A 802 -6.50 42.94 3.61
C LYS A 802 -6.04 42.53 4.99
N LYS A 803 -5.29 43.42 5.71
CA LYS A 803 -4.84 43.18 7.08
C LYS A 803 -5.97 42.94 8.07
N GLU A 804 -7.10 43.65 7.90
CA GLU A 804 -8.25 43.51 8.79
C GLU A 804 -9.07 42.24 8.49
N ILE A 805 -9.21 41.88 7.20
CA ILE A 805 -9.89 40.64 6.79
C ILE A 805 -9.14 39.38 7.29
N GLU A 806 -7.81 39.43 7.41
CA GLU A 806 -7.00 38.37 8.00
C GLU A 806 -7.26 38.15 9.49
N LYS A 807 -7.70 39.24 10.22
CA LYS A 807 -8.00 39.16 11.66
C LYS A 807 -9.45 38.76 11.93
N THR A 808 -10.39 39.32 11.16
CA THR A 808 -11.82 39.07 11.34
C THR A 808 -12.59 39.22 10.04
N ARG A 809 -13.74 38.52 9.93
CA ARG A 809 -14.66 38.68 8.80
C ARG A 809 -15.95 39.43 9.18
N ASP A 810 -16.02 39.94 10.41
CA ASP A 810 -17.16 40.77 10.83
C ASP A 810 -17.14 42.14 10.18
N ILE A 811 -18.05 42.37 9.26
CA ILE A 811 -18.13 43.56 8.44
C ILE A 811 -18.27 44.83 9.34
N LYS A 812 -19.04 44.77 10.43
CA LYS A 812 -19.22 45.92 11.32
C LYS A 812 -17.92 46.33 12.01
N SER A 813 -17.17 45.39 12.49
CA SER A 813 -15.85 45.60 13.11
C SER A 813 -14.87 46.19 12.12
N ILE A 814 -14.79 45.61 10.89
CA ILE A 814 -13.92 46.09 9.82
C ILE A 814 -14.28 47.53 9.44
N MET A 815 -15.58 47.84 9.28
CA MET A 815 -16.04 49.20 8.93
C MET A 815 -15.65 50.20 10.04
N LYS A 816 -15.80 49.84 11.30
CA LYS A 816 -15.42 50.68 12.43
C LYS A 816 -13.93 51.02 12.45
N THR A 817 -13.08 50.09 12.01
CA THR A 817 -11.62 50.28 11.99
C THR A 817 -11.13 50.97 10.73
N ILE A 818 -11.74 50.72 9.58
CA ILE A 818 -11.24 51.21 8.28
C ILE A 818 -11.80 52.56 7.90
N ILE A 819 -13.10 52.83 8.07
CA ILE A 819 -13.75 54.06 7.60
C ILE A 819 -13.09 55.32 8.20
N PRO A 820 -12.70 55.41 9.48
CA PRO A 820 -12.06 56.60 10.06
C PRO A 820 -10.71 56.92 9.41
N LYS A 821 -10.00 55.94 8.82
CA LYS A 821 -8.72 56.15 8.15
C LYS A 821 -8.87 56.72 6.73
N PHE A 822 -10.10 56.71 6.16
CA PHE A 822 -10.41 57.17 4.81
C PHE A 822 -11.60 58.15 4.79
N LYS A 823 -11.59 59.18 5.63
CA LYS A 823 -12.69 60.15 5.84
C LYS A 823 -13.20 60.76 4.55
N GLU A 824 -12.32 61.19 3.64
CA GLU A 824 -12.66 61.83 2.35
C GLU A 824 -13.41 60.86 1.41
N ASN A 825 -13.12 59.58 1.50
CA ASN A 825 -13.69 58.52 0.64
C ASN A 825 -14.69 57.61 1.40
N SER A 826 -15.17 58.04 2.58
CA SER A 826 -16.00 57.20 3.49
C SER A 826 -17.22 56.59 2.84
N LYS A 827 -17.93 57.31 1.93
CA LYS A 827 -19.08 56.79 1.20
C LYS A 827 -18.74 55.67 0.21
N ILE A 828 -17.53 55.72 -0.40
CA ILE A 828 -17.07 54.66 -1.32
C ILE A 828 -16.59 53.48 -0.53
N VAL A 829 -15.80 53.73 0.50
CA VAL A 829 -15.24 52.71 1.41
C VAL A 829 -16.35 51.88 2.07
N SER A 830 -17.41 52.53 2.58
CA SER A 830 -18.54 51.84 3.18
C SER A 830 -19.28 50.89 2.24
N LYS A 831 -19.29 51.20 0.92
CA LYS A 831 -19.87 50.32 -0.11
C LYS A 831 -18.92 49.16 -0.50
N LEU A 832 -17.61 49.44 -0.55
CA LEU A 832 -16.63 48.46 -0.99
C LEU A 832 -16.35 47.38 0.08
N ILE A 833 -16.31 47.70 1.37
CA ILE A 833 -15.99 46.73 2.43
C ILE A 833 -16.93 45.52 2.38
N PRO A 834 -18.28 45.64 2.39
CA PRO A 834 -19.16 44.48 2.36
C PRO A 834 -18.99 43.63 1.10
N LEU A 835 -18.71 44.29 -0.03
CA LEU A 835 -18.56 43.65 -1.35
C LEU A 835 -17.28 42.83 -1.45
N ILE A 836 -16.21 43.31 -0.80
CA ILE A 836 -14.89 42.63 -0.77
C ILE A 836 -14.85 41.56 0.31
N VAL A 837 -15.41 41.82 1.51
CA VAL A 837 -15.43 40.83 2.61
C VAL A 837 -16.28 39.62 2.23
N LYS A 838 -17.39 39.80 1.47
CA LYS A 838 -18.17 38.69 0.93
C LYS A 838 -17.45 37.90 -0.16
N ASN A 839 -16.52 38.53 -0.89
CA ASN A 839 -15.71 37.88 -1.89
C ASN A 839 -14.24 38.36 -1.79
N PRO A 840 -13.45 37.80 -0.86
CA PRO A 840 -12.06 38.17 -0.64
C PRO A 840 -11.13 37.96 -1.83
N ALA A 841 -11.54 37.11 -2.78
CA ALA A 841 -10.79 36.89 -4.02
C ALA A 841 -10.65 38.15 -4.91
N ARG A 842 -11.41 39.21 -4.59
CA ARG A 842 -11.28 40.52 -5.25
C ARG A 842 -10.03 41.29 -4.81
N ILE A 843 -9.39 40.91 -3.71
CA ILE A 843 -8.12 41.51 -3.28
C ILE A 843 -6.99 40.72 -3.95
N PRO A 844 -6.08 41.37 -4.70
CA PRO A 844 -4.90 40.70 -5.21
C PRO A 844 -4.04 40.10 -4.08
N LEU A 845 -3.36 38.96 -4.36
CA LEU A 845 -2.44 38.34 -3.40
C LEU A 845 -1.36 39.33 -2.94
N VAL A 846 -0.80 40.04 -3.87
CA VAL A 846 0.07 41.19 -3.61
C VAL A 846 -0.58 42.42 -4.22
N ILE A 847 -0.77 43.46 -3.43
CA ILE A 847 -1.32 44.73 -3.86
C ILE A 847 -0.12 45.58 -4.30
N LEU A 848 0.03 45.75 -5.58
CA LEU A 848 1.03 46.66 -6.19
C LEU A 848 0.79 48.08 -5.71
N ASP A 849 1.64 49.03 -6.00
CA ASP A 849 1.33 50.42 -5.91
C ASP A 849 0.88 50.99 -7.27
N GLN A 850 0.27 52.15 -7.27
CA GLN A 850 -0.31 52.73 -8.48
C GLN A 850 0.72 52.90 -9.59
N ASP A 851 1.92 53.40 -9.23
CA ASP A 851 2.96 53.67 -10.22
C ASP A 851 3.49 52.39 -10.83
N THR A 852 3.65 51.35 -10.04
CA THR A 852 3.98 49.98 -10.54
C THR A 852 2.92 49.46 -11.49
N GLU A 853 1.61 49.50 -11.12
CA GLU A 853 0.55 49.07 -12.03
C GLU A 853 0.53 49.90 -13.33
N PHE A 854 0.64 51.21 -13.24
CA PHE A 854 0.68 52.08 -14.40
C PHE A 854 1.84 51.73 -15.32
N ASN A 855 3.06 51.55 -14.77
CA ASN A 855 4.23 51.22 -15.55
C ASN A 855 4.14 49.84 -16.19
N VAL A 856 3.63 48.85 -15.48
CA VAL A 856 3.41 47.48 -16.01
C VAL A 856 2.44 47.52 -17.22
N LEU A 857 1.34 48.22 -17.09
CA LEU A 857 0.38 48.37 -18.18
C LEU A 857 0.96 49.18 -19.36
N GLN A 858 1.67 50.26 -19.08
CA GLN A 858 2.32 51.13 -20.09
C GLN A 858 3.38 50.36 -20.88
N ASN A 859 4.22 49.59 -20.20
CA ASN A 859 5.24 48.74 -20.83
C ASN A 859 4.62 47.63 -21.67
N SER A 860 3.42 47.14 -21.29
CA SER A 860 2.67 46.12 -21.98
C SER A 860 1.69 46.68 -23.05
N ARG A 861 1.68 47.99 -23.28
CA ARG A 861 0.78 48.68 -24.23
C ARG A 861 0.82 48.01 -25.60
N LYS A 862 2.00 47.82 -26.17
CA LYS A 862 2.20 47.23 -27.49
C LYS A 862 1.64 45.79 -27.56
N LEU A 863 1.74 45.01 -26.49
CA LEU A 863 1.18 43.69 -26.40
C LEU A 863 -0.34 43.68 -26.54
N PHE A 864 -1.04 44.64 -25.93
CA PHE A 864 -2.49 44.81 -26.10
C PHE A 864 -2.85 45.34 -27.50
N GLU A 865 -2.06 46.29 -28.04
CA GLU A 865 -2.26 46.82 -29.38
C GLU A 865 -2.13 45.72 -30.45
N ASP A 866 -1.13 44.84 -30.31
CA ASP A 866 -0.91 43.73 -31.23
C ASP A 866 -1.99 42.63 -31.11
N GLU A 867 -2.48 42.36 -29.89
CA GLU A 867 -3.49 41.35 -29.63
C GLU A 867 -4.89 41.77 -30.09
N PHE A 868 -5.30 43.01 -29.77
CA PHE A 868 -6.64 43.52 -30.06
C PHE A 868 -6.74 44.35 -31.34
N LYS A 869 -5.61 44.55 -32.01
CA LYS A 869 -5.54 45.29 -33.32
C LYS A 869 -6.15 46.69 -33.23
N CYS A 870 -5.88 47.44 -32.14
CA CYS A 870 -6.39 48.78 -31.89
C CYS A 870 -5.36 49.65 -31.15
N THR A 871 -5.59 50.97 -31.06
CA THR A 871 -4.79 51.82 -30.20
C THR A 871 -5.16 51.62 -28.73
N VAL A 872 -4.14 51.60 -27.86
CA VAL A 872 -4.37 51.44 -26.41
C VAL A 872 -3.81 52.64 -25.66
N GLU A 873 -4.57 53.25 -24.77
CA GLU A 873 -4.18 54.32 -23.90
C GLU A 873 -4.30 53.92 -22.44
N ILE A 874 -3.29 54.25 -21.63
CA ILE A 874 -3.26 53.97 -20.18
C ILE A 874 -3.26 55.29 -19.44
N ILE A 875 -4.23 55.48 -18.54
CA ILE A 875 -4.44 56.74 -17.83
C ILE A 875 -4.65 56.45 -16.35
N LYS A 876 -4.10 57.28 -15.45
CA LYS A 876 -4.45 57.23 -14.03
C LYS A 876 -5.86 57.77 -13.83
N ALA A 877 -6.69 57.14 -13.01
CA ALA A 877 -8.09 57.48 -12.89
C ALA A 877 -8.33 58.90 -12.38
N GLU A 878 -7.43 59.43 -11.59
CA GLU A 878 -7.47 60.81 -11.14
C GLU A 878 -7.21 61.87 -12.23
N ASP A 879 -6.54 61.49 -13.30
CA ASP A 879 -6.22 62.38 -14.43
C ASP A 879 -7.31 62.42 -15.49
N SER A 880 -8.41 61.68 -15.28
CA SER A 880 -9.53 61.54 -16.24
C SER A 880 -10.86 62.06 -15.69
N LYS A 881 -11.65 62.65 -16.56
CA LYS A 881 -13.03 63.07 -16.27
C LYS A 881 -14.03 61.94 -16.57
N GLU A 882 -13.57 60.82 -17.11
CA GLU A 882 -14.44 59.66 -17.47
C GLU A 882 -15.03 59.01 -16.21
N ILE A 883 -16.35 58.90 -16.18
CA ILE A 883 -17.10 58.39 -15.03
C ILE A 883 -16.67 56.93 -14.73
N LYS A 884 -16.41 56.11 -15.75
CA LYS A 884 -15.97 54.72 -15.63
C LYS A 884 -14.60 54.56 -14.97
N ALA A 885 -13.71 55.58 -15.06
CA ALA A 885 -12.39 55.60 -14.42
C ALA A 885 -12.48 55.36 -12.91
N LYS A 886 -13.56 55.86 -12.25
CA LYS A 886 -13.77 55.70 -10.81
C LYS A 886 -14.06 54.25 -10.38
N ASN A 887 -14.39 53.36 -11.34
CA ASN A 887 -14.62 51.94 -11.07
C ASN A 887 -13.35 51.10 -11.05
N ALA A 888 -12.22 51.69 -11.42
CA ALA A 888 -10.91 51.01 -11.36
C ALA A 888 -10.58 50.65 -9.92
N MET A 889 -10.05 49.43 -9.74
CA MET A 889 -9.61 48.88 -8.46
C MET A 889 -8.15 48.42 -8.58
N PRO A 890 -7.39 48.37 -7.46
CA PRO A 890 -6.05 47.78 -7.47
C PRO A 890 -6.04 46.38 -8.08
N GLY A 891 -5.20 46.13 -9.08
CA GLY A 891 -5.11 44.87 -9.82
C GLY A 891 -6.23 44.62 -10.84
N LYS A 892 -7.17 45.59 -11.01
CA LYS A 892 -8.28 45.50 -11.94
C LYS A 892 -8.61 46.90 -12.52
N PRO A 893 -7.88 47.34 -13.53
CA PRO A 893 -8.14 48.59 -14.22
C PRO A 893 -9.54 48.66 -14.84
N ALA A 894 -10.11 49.83 -14.92
CA ALA A 894 -11.38 49.99 -15.65
C ALA A 894 -11.11 50.10 -17.16
N ILE A 895 -11.98 49.51 -17.97
CA ILE A 895 -11.81 49.41 -19.43
C ILE A 895 -12.93 50.18 -20.12
N VAL A 896 -12.50 51.04 -21.04
CA VAL A 896 -13.41 51.74 -21.98
C VAL A 896 -13.04 51.30 -23.39
N VAL A 897 -14.06 50.94 -24.17
CA VAL A 897 -13.91 50.52 -25.59
C VAL A 897 -14.61 51.56 -26.46
N GLU A 898 -13.92 52.03 -27.50
CA GLU A 898 -14.39 52.94 -28.53
C GLU A 898 -14.34 52.35 -29.92
#